data_259133ce20daf5ef2a289ff9185bf8e4
#
_entry.id   259133ce20daf5ef2a289ff9185bf8e4
#
_cell.length_a   1.000
_cell.length_b   1.000
_cell.length_c   1.000
_cell.angle_alpha   90.00
_cell.angle_beta   90.00
_cell.angle_gamma   90.00
#
_symmetry.space_group_name_H-M   'P 1'
#
loop_
_entity.id
_entity.type
_entity.pdbx_description
1 polymer ?
#
loop_
_entity_poly.entity_id
_entity_poly.type
_entity_poly.pdbx_seq_one_letter_code
_entity_poly.pdbx_strand_id
1 'polypeptide(L)'
;MTIFASAVAKMVEKRAAEHEEPPSKRPKVEAGSAIAHAAEAESEQERAVGITAYASPSKPSFQCVVKQRYTDFLVNEILPTGEVLHLTELPGFEPKRQKDAPVQQADGNGEQPKPPSDAANGSTVDSTTANDSASASEKDKVQTVSEEQEGTTGQQPVTAELSPDDRQALVDIFGDEVTDRIVALYSSVLRNPHKRPRDLPTIRSGVISEKSQRTAAHVAIRRIFASRLQTETMQDEAGVIAVKAAPGKPAKGARGDKSTPRDVDSALIKGKLGWSELGGEYLHFTLYKENKDTMEVLYFIASQLKIPVKNFQFAGTKDRRGVTVQRVAVFRIRAERLAGLNRSAKGWIVGGFEHKPHGLDLGELLGNEFTLTLRDVHVEGEADLTHEKRLEQVKAAVTQAGQAFREKGYLNYYGLQRFGTFSTGTHAVGLKILQNDLEGAVNLILGYSDHLLPENQQADGNGKVPQDDINRADAIRQWREGKATGAEVMARLPRRFQAEGAIMQFLSKRDKKTGRLIQATDWQGSLMQIQRNLRLMYVHAYQSLVWNTVVGQRWERFGDKVVEGDLVIVGEKDSGDTVPKDEVDEDGEPIVRPAAEDAAPSADDKFTRARHLTAAEVSSGKYDIFDVVLPLPGFDVLYPGNEIGKFYEEFMGSEAGGKLDPHKMRRSWKDASLSGSYRKMMARPVSGVVDWEVKTYVGEEQMVETDGERVRKTTNKAEANGSAGAANGDATQEQNACDAGEVEDEKKIAVIMKFQLGSSQYATMALRELTKGGAVAYKPDYSTAR
;
A
#
# COMPACT_ATOMS: atom_id res chain seq x y z
N MET A 1 26.67 27.52 5.01
CA MET A 1 25.51 27.89 5.85
C MET A 1 24.78 29.15 5.39
N THR A 2 25.47 30.19 4.95
CA THR A 2 24.81 31.45 4.55
C THR A 2 24.12 31.41 3.19
N ILE A 3 24.41 30.44 2.34
CA ILE A 3 23.85 30.31 0.98
C ILE A 3 22.48 29.65 0.96
N PHE A 4 22.22 28.68 1.86
CA PHE A 4 20.95 27.93 1.89
C PHE A 4 19.82 28.72 2.55
N ALA A 5 20.08 29.43 3.64
CA ALA A 5 19.08 30.28 4.28
C ALA A 5 18.69 31.49 3.39
N SER A 6 19.64 31.99 2.57
CA SER A 6 19.39 33.08 1.61
C SER A 6 18.52 32.63 0.42
N ALA A 7 18.61 31.36 0.01
CA ALA A 7 17.82 30.84 -1.12
C ALA A 7 16.33 30.68 -0.76
N VAL A 8 16.03 30.20 0.44
CA VAL A 8 14.64 30.03 0.91
C VAL A 8 13.98 31.38 1.20
N ALA A 9 14.69 32.32 1.83
CA ALA A 9 14.16 33.66 2.09
C ALA A 9 13.94 34.48 0.79
N LYS A 10 14.86 34.36 -0.18
CA LYS A 10 14.72 35.01 -1.49
C LYS A 10 13.61 34.39 -2.34
N MET A 11 13.28 33.11 -2.13
CA MET A 11 12.19 32.46 -2.86
C MET A 11 10.80 32.93 -2.39
N VAL A 12 10.67 33.32 -1.12
CA VAL A 12 9.43 33.90 -0.57
C VAL A 12 9.28 35.36 -0.98
N GLU A 13 10.36 36.13 -1.02
CA GLU A 13 10.32 37.53 -1.47
C GLU A 13 10.17 37.72 -2.98
N LYS A 14 10.75 36.83 -3.80
CA LYS A 14 10.67 36.92 -5.28
C LYS A 14 9.26 36.60 -5.82
N ARG A 15 8.44 35.86 -5.08
CA ARG A 15 7.04 35.59 -5.45
C ARG A 15 6.08 36.74 -5.19
N ALA A 16 6.51 37.77 -4.47
CA ALA A 16 5.69 38.96 -4.14
C ALA A 16 5.90 40.16 -5.09
N ALA A 17 6.82 40.10 -6.05
CA ALA A 17 7.27 41.28 -6.82
C ALA A 17 7.15 41.18 -8.35
N GLU A 18 6.45 40.19 -8.93
CA GLU A 18 6.23 40.12 -10.37
C GLU A 18 4.81 40.57 -10.74
N HIS A 19 4.65 41.88 -10.89
CA HIS A 19 3.51 42.55 -11.57
C HIS A 19 3.89 42.94 -13.00
N GLU A 20 3.07 42.43 -13.95
CA GLU A 20 2.62 42.98 -15.23
C GLU A 20 3.60 43.42 -16.31
N GLU A 21 3.66 42.62 -17.39
CA GLU A 21 3.69 43.11 -18.77
C GLU A 21 2.71 42.35 -19.67
N PRO A 22 2.10 42.99 -20.70
CA PRO A 22 1.03 42.41 -21.52
C PRO A 22 1.59 41.36 -22.53
N PRO A 23 0.78 40.40 -23.01
CA PRO A 23 1.27 39.24 -23.74
C PRO A 23 1.70 39.58 -25.16
N SER A 24 3.01 39.53 -25.41
CA SER A 24 3.56 39.41 -26.75
C SER A 24 3.35 37.97 -27.24
N LYS A 25 3.03 37.79 -28.52
CA LYS A 25 2.92 36.48 -29.18
C LYS A 25 4.15 35.63 -28.90
N ARG A 26 3.99 34.57 -28.11
CA ARG A 26 5.09 33.64 -27.79
C ARG A 26 5.56 32.94 -29.08
N PRO A 27 6.88 32.85 -29.30
CA PRO A 27 7.42 31.97 -30.36
C PRO A 27 7.06 30.52 -30.04
N LYS A 28 6.85 29.69 -31.07
CA LYS A 28 6.76 28.23 -30.93
C LYS A 28 8.03 27.74 -30.22
N VAL A 29 7.91 27.34 -28.98
CA VAL A 29 9.01 26.75 -28.22
C VAL A 29 9.24 25.35 -28.80
N GLU A 30 10.45 25.06 -29.26
CA GLU A 30 10.85 23.71 -29.70
C GLU A 30 10.61 22.70 -28.59
N ALA A 31 10.15 21.49 -28.93
CA ALA A 31 9.70 20.47 -27.98
C ALA A 31 10.80 20.14 -26.93
N GLY A 32 12.07 20.09 -27.31
CA GLY A 32 13.19 19.86 -26.40
C GLY A 32 13.38 20.96 -25.35
N SER A 33 13.09 22.22 -25.68
CA SER A 33 13.14 23.33 -24.72
C SER A 33 12.06 23.23 -23.64
N ALA A 34 10.85 22.77 -23.99
CA ALA A 34 9.76 22.57 -23.03
C ALA A 34 10.06 21.42 -22.03
N ILE A 35 10.67 20.34 -22.51
CA ILE A 35 11.12 19.22 -21.64
C ILE A 35 12.22 19.70 -20.69
N ALA A 36 13.20 20.47 -21.18
CA ALA A 36 14.29 20.99 -20.36
C ALA A 36 13.77 21.89 -19.21
N HIS A 37 12.85 22.83 -19.50
CA HIS A 37 12.24 23.67 -18.46
C HIS A 37 11.45 22.87 -17.43
N ALA A 38 10.73 21.83 -17.87
CA ALA A 38 9.98 20.95 -16.96
C ALA A 38 10.92 20.13 -16.07
N ALA A 39 12.04 19.65 -16.61
CA ALA A 39 13.07 18.93 -15.87
C ALA A 39 13.75 19.82 -14.83
N GLU A 40 14.02 21.10 -15.16
CA GLU A 40 14.59 22.05 -14.20
C GLU A 40 13.63 22.34 -13.03
N ALA A 41 12.34 22.52 -13.31
CA ALA A 41 11.32 22.71 -12.27
C ALA A 41 11.20 21.49 -11.36
N GLU A 42 11.26 20.26 -11.90
CA GLU A 42 11.27 19.03 -11.11
C GLU A 42 12.52 18.91 -10.27
N SER A 43 13.71 19.28 -10.81
CA SER A 43 14.96 19.31 -10.08
C SER A 43 14.95 20.31 -8.90
N GLU A 44 14.27 21.45 -9.03
CA GLU A 44 14.08 22.37 -7.90
C GLU A 44 13.23 21.76 -6.78
N GLN A 45 12.14 21.05 -7.15
CA GLN A 45 11.30 20.33 -6.20
C GLN A 45 12.07 19.22 -5.50
N GLU A 46 12.92 18.47 -6.23
CA GLU A 46 13.81 17.45 -5.67
C GLU A 46 14.76 18.04 -4.63
N ARG A 47 15.44 19.14 -4.96
CA ARG A 47 16.35 19.83 -4.02
C ARG A 47 15.62 20.30 -2.76
N ALA A 48 14.39 20.78 -2.89
CA ALA A 48 13.58 21.22 -1.77
C ALA A 48 13.26 20.11 -0.76
N VAL A 49 13.31 18.83 -1.20
CA VAL A 49 13.09 17.66 -0.34
C VAL A 49 14.37 16.84 -0.11
N GLY A 50 15.55 17.45 -0.28
CA GLY A 50 16.84 16.86 0.04
C GLY A 50 17.41 15.90 -1.02
N ILE A 51 16.81 15.80 -2.20
CA ILE A 51 17.33 14.98 -3.30
C ILE A 51 18.34 15.81 -4.10
N THR A 52 19.64 15.63 -3.82
CA THR A 52 20.69 16.56 -4.34
C THR A 52 21.75 15.86 -5.19
N ALA A 53 22.13 14.63 -4.87
CA ALA A 53 23.28 13.96 -5.46
C ALA A 53 22.88 12.86 -6.46
N TYR A 54 23.85 12.44 -7.26
CA TYR A 54 23.80 11.28 -8.15
C TYR A 54 24.90 10.29 -7.79
N ALA A 55 24.65 9.01 -7.91
CA ALA A 55 25.65 7.96 -7.65
C ALA A 55 26.76 7.99 -8.71
N SER A 56 26.44 8.31 -9.95
CA SER A 56 27.40 8.50 -11.02
C SER A 56 27.34 9.94 -11.53
N PRO A 57 28.33 10.79 -11.22
CA PRO A 57 28.36 12.18 -11.68
C PRO A 57 28.67 12.33 -13.18
N SER A 58 29.19 11.26 -13.82
CA SER A 58 29.59 11.30 -15.22
C SER A 58 28.38 11.40 -16.17
N LYS A 59 28.42 12.37 -17.08
CA LYS A 59 27.56 12.42 -18.28
C LYS A 59 27.79 11.17 -19.15
N PRO A 60 26.83 10.73 -19.93
CA PRO A 60 25.83 11.53 -20.60
C PRO A 60 24.48 11.52 -19.87
N SER A 61 23.77 12.63 -19.99
CA SER A 61 22.36 12.76 -19.67
C SER A 61 21.53 12.74 -20.95
N PHE A 62 20.30 12.26 -20.85
CA PHE A 62 19.32 12.40 -21.92
C PHE A 62 17.96 12.83 -21.32
N GLN A 63 17.20 13.55 -22.11
CA GLN A 63 15.87 14.01 -21.74
C GLN A 63 14.81 13.10 -22.35
N CYS A 64 13.71 12.89 -21.65
CA CYS A 64 12.62 12.06 -22.16
C CYS A 64 11.29 12.36 -21.45
N VAL A 65 10.19 11.93 -22.07
CA VAL A 65 8.86 11.96 -21.51
C VAL A 65 8.47 10.58 -20.98
N VAL A 66 8.03 10.51 -19.72
CA VAL A 66 7.62 9.27 -19.05
C VAL A 66 6.11 9.22 -18.87
N LYS A 67 5.51 8.04 -19.00
CA LYS A 67 4.06 7.84 -18.79
C LYS A 67 3.19 8.67 -19.71
N GLN A 68 3.59 8.91 -20.95
CA GLN A 68 2.72 9.58 -21.94
C GLN A 68 1.46 8.76 -22.18
N ARG A 69 1.60 7.45 -22.36
CA ARG A 69 0.50 6.48 -22.30
C ARG A 69 0.61 5.69 -20.99
N TYR A 70 -0.50 5.15 -20.48
CA TYR A 70 -0.43 4.23 -19.33
C TYR A 70 0.30 2.91 -19.70
N THR A 71 0.29 2.51 -20.98
CA THR A 71 1.03 1.36 -21.51
C THR A 71 2.54 1.61 -21.66
N ASP A 72 3.03 2.83 -21.41
CA ASP A 72 4.46 3.12 -21.34
C ASP A 72 5.07 2.76 -19.99
N PHE A 73 4.26 2.32 -19.02
CA PHE A 73 4.70 2.03 -17.67
C PHE A 73 4.11 0.69 -17.20
N LEU A 74 4.86 -0.38 -17.39
CA LEU A 74 4.48 -1.72 -16.98
C LEU A 74 5.21 -2.10 -15.71
N VAL A 75 4.49 -2.70 -14.76
CA VAL A 75 5.03 -3.14 -13.45
C VAL A 75 4.54 -4.54 -13.16
N ASN A 76 5.47 -5.46 -13.04
CA ASN A 76 5.19 -6.85 -12.67
C ASN A 76 5.81 -7.14 -11.30
N GLU A 77 5.02 -7.66 -10.38
CA GLU A 77 5.49 -8.06 -9.05
C GLU A 77 6.49 -9.21 -9.16
N ILE A 78 7.59 -9.14 -8.38
CA ILE A 78 8.54 -10.25 -8.24
C ILE A 78 8.18 -10.97 -6.94
N LEU A 79 7.78 -12.22 -7.06
CA LEU A 79 7.43 -13.06 -5.91
C LEU A 79 8.64 -13.32 -5.00
N PRO A 80 8.44 -13.74 -3.74
CA PRO A 80 9.55 -14.12 -2.86
C PRO A 80 10.45 -15.23 -3.42
N THR A 81 9.94 -16.02 -4.37
CA THR A 81 10.68 -17.04 -5.11
C THR A 81 11.66 -16.47 -6.15
N GLY A 82 11.60 -15.18 -6.46
CA GLY A 82 12.34 -14.54 -7.55
C GLY A 82 11.64 -14.59 -8.91
N GLU A 83 10.49 -15.24 -9.01
CA GLU A 83 9.69 -15.30 -10.24
C GLU A 83 8.97 -13.98 -10.50
N VAL A 84 9.04 -13.48 -11.74
CA VAL A 84 8.26 -12.31 -12.19
C VAL A 84 6.85 -12.76 -12.53
N LEU A 85 5.88 -12.16 -11.88
CA LEU A 85 4.49 -12.51 -12.03
C LEU A 85 3.91 -11.96 -13.34
N HIS A 86 3.35 -12.83 -14.18
CA HIS A 86 2.64 -12.49 -15.40
C HIS A 86 1.20 -13.01 -15.38
N LEU A 87 0.32 -12.33 -16.10
CA LEU A 87 -0.99 -12.89 -16.42
C LEU A 87 -0.82 -13.84 -17.62
N THR A 88 -1.01 -15.14 -17.39
CA THR A 88 -0.75 -16.19 -18.38
C THR A 88 -2.01 -16.75 -19.04
N GLU A 89 -3.17 -16.59 -18.40
CA GLU A 89 -4.45 -17.16 -18.84
C GLU A 89 -5.63 -16.23 -18.56
N LEU A 90 -6.72 -16.41 -19.32
CA LEU A 90 -7.98 -15.72 -19.14
C LEU A 90 -9.07 -16.74 -18.69
N PRO A 91 -9.18 -17.05 -17.40
CA PRO A 91 -10.15 -18.02 -16.92
C PRO A 91 -11.58 -17.49 -17.03
N GLY A 92 -12.52 -18.37 -17.35
CA GLY A 92 -13.94 -18.05 -17.45
C GLY A 92 -14.52 -17.87 -18.85
N PHE A 93 -13.72 -18.08 -19.90
CA PHE A 93 -14.13 -18.19 -21.29
C PHE A 93 -14.14 -19.67 -21.76
N GLU A 94 -14.71 -20.59 -20.99
CA GLU A 94 -15.10 -21.86 -21.59
C GLU A 94 -16.31 -21.59 -22.50
N PRO A 95 -16.23 -21.95 -23.82
CA PRO A 95 -17.40 -21.94 -24.66
C PRO A 95 -18.44 -22.86 -24.04
N LYS A 96 -19.68 -22.41 -23.95
CA LYS A 96 -20.78 -23.26 -23.49
C LYS A 96 -20.71 -24.56 -24.27
N ARG A 97 -20.32 -25.66 -23.62
CA ARG A 97 -20.55 -27.00 -24.19
C ARG A 97 -21.99 -27.01 -24.65
N GLN A 98 -22.20 -27.17 -25.95
CA GLN A 98 -23.50 -27.49 -26.50
C GLN A 98 -23.97 -28.69 -25.70
N LYS A 99 -25.11 -28.58 -25.03
CA LYS A 99 -25.78 -29.69 -24.44
C LYS A 99 -25.99 -30.68 -25.58
N ASP A 100 -25.32 -31.80 -25.51
CA ASP A 100 -25.59 -32.94 -26.40
C ASP A 100 -27.08 -33.14 -26.46
N ALA A 101 -27.65 -33.04 -27.67
CA ALA A 101 -29.02 -33.34 -27.91
C ALA A 101 -29.26 -34.80 -27.52
N PRO A 102 -30.31 -35.15 -26.78
CA PRO A 102 -30.59 -36.55 -26.46
C PRO A 102 -30.84 -37.31 -27.75
N VAL A 103 -30.07 -38.37 -27.95
CA VAL A 103 -30.28 -39.37 -29.00
C VAL A 103 -31.73 -39.86 -28.88
N GLN A 104 -32.57 -39.55 -29.87
CA GLN A 104 -33.89 -40.09 -30.00
C GLN A 104 -33.78 -41.59 -30.35
N GLN A 105 -34.13 -42.46 -29.43
CA GLN A 105 -34.57 -43.79 -29.77
C GLN A 105 -36.02 -43.68 -30.26
N ALA A 106 -36.21 -44.08 -31.48
CA ALA A 106 -37.53 -44.27 -32.13
C ALA A 106 -38.21 -45.47 -31.52
N ASP A 107 -39.43 -45.29 -30.99
CA ASP A 107 -40.49 -46.32 -31.16
C ASP A 107 -41.87 -45.65 -30.98
N GLY A 108 -42.80 -46.10 -31.76
CA GLY A 108 -43.94 -45.44 -32.28
C GLY A 108 -45.24 -45.53 -31.47
N ASN A 109 -46.18 -44.89 -32.07
CA ASN A 109 -47.64 -44.97 -31.94
C ASN A 109 -48.35 -44.00 -31.00
N GLY A 110 -49.14 -43.13 -31.59
CA GLY A 110 -50.62 -43.19 -31.51
C GLY A 110 -51.21 -41.91 -30.86
N GLU A 111 -51.78 -41.11 -31.78
CA GLU A 111 -53.06 -40.36 -31.62
C GLU A 111 -53.19 -39.12 -30.76
N GLN A 112 -53.54 -38.10 -31.47
CA GLN A 112 -54.03 -36.73 -31.27
C GLN A 112 -55.30 -36.61 -30.39
N PRO A 113 -55.96 -35.41 -30.31
CA PRO A 113 -55.46 -34.05 -29.96
C PRO A 113 -56.47 -33.19 -29.13
N LYS A 114 -56.00 -32.01 -28.69
CA LYS A 114 -56.68 -30.68 -28.57
C LYS A 114 -57.82 -30.43 -27.57
N PRO A 115 -58.16 -29.17 -27.33
CA PRO A 115 -57.47 -27.99 -26.77
C PRO A 115 -58.41 -27.25 -25.74
N PRO A 116 -58.49 -25.89 -25.70
CA PRO A 116 -57.95 -24.98 -24.69
C PRO A 116 -59.05 -24.21 -23.93
N SER A 117 -58.70 -23.35 -23.00
CA SER A 117 -59.37 -22.05 -22.69
C SER A 117 -58.75 -21.43 -21.44
N ASP A 118 -58.22 -20.31 -21.59
CA ASP A 118 -58.72 -18.93 -21.47
C ASP A 118 -58.91 -18.43 -20.04
N ALA A 119 -58.18 -17.40 -19.83
CA ALA A 119 -58.58 -16.05 -19.37
C ALA A 119 -58.69 -15.79 -17.87
N ALA A 120 -57.90 -14.92 -17.47
CA ALA A 120 -58.16 -13.51 -17.13
C ALA A 120 -58.33 -13.15 -15.65
N ASN A 121 -57.54 -12.17 -15.33
CA ASN A 121 -57.88 -10.94 -14.60
C ASN A 121 -58.11 -10.88 -13.09
N GLY A 122 -57.45 -9.90 -12.58
CA GLY A 122 -58.02 -8.94 -11.63
C GLY A 122 -57.29 -8.90 -10.30
N SER A 123 -56.37 -8.00 -10.09
CA SER A 123 -56.62 -6.60 -9.69
C SER A 123 -56.93 -6.41 -8.21
N THR A 124 -56.07 -5.68 -7.60
CA THR A 124 -56.24 -4.56 -6.66
C THR A 124 -56.47 -4.78 -5.17
N VAL A 125 -55.63 -4.11 -4.45
CA VAL A 125 -55.83 -3.01 -3.46
C VAL A 125 -55.96 -3.42 -1.99
N ASP A 126 -54.98 -2.98 -1.24
CA ASP A 126 -55.00 -1.93 -0.22
C ASP A 126 -55.29 -2.26 1.24
N SER A 127 -54.51 -1.64 2.03
CA SER A 127 -54.77 -0.91 3.30
C SER A 127 -54.62 -1.63 4.63
N THR A 128 -53.60 -1.17 5.31
CA THR A 128 -53.60 -0.27 6.49
C THR A 128 -53.93 -0.82 7.87
N THR A 129 -53.13 -0.34 8.75
CA THR A 129 -53.35 0.03 10.19
C THR A 129 -53.12 -1.05 11.23
N ALA A 130 -52.17 -0.90 12.07
CA ALA A 130 -51.89 -0.01 13.18
C ALA A 130 -52.29 -0.57 14.56
N ASN A 131 -51.39 -0.30 15.48
CA ASN A 131 -51.64 -0.17 16.93
C ASN A 131 -51.81 -1.47 17.76
N ASP A 132 -51.39 -1.59 18.93
CA ASP A 132 -50.71 -0.75 19.97
C ASP A 132 -50.46 -1.60 21.18
N SER A 133 -49.46 -1.20 21.92
CA SER A 133 -49.36 -1.12 23.41
C SER A 133 -49.38 -2.34 24.30
N ALA A 134 -48.33 -2.32 25.05
CA ALA A 134 -48.26 -2.20 26.53
C ALA A 134 -48.25 -3.45 27.40
N SER A 135 -47.17 -3.52 28.06
CA SER A 135 -46.92 -3.40 29.54
C SER A 135 -46.90 -4.67 30.39
N ALA A 136 -45.80 -4.72 31.05
CA ALA A 136 -45.61 -4.83 32.49
C ALA A 136 -45.66 -6.20 33.21
N SER A 137 -44.60 -6.37 33.89
CA SER A 137 -44.38 -6.69 35.31
C SER A 137 -44.18 -8.15 35.74
N GLU A 138 -43.00 -8.30 36.23
CA GLU A 138 -42.61 -8.70 37.61
C GLU A 138 -43.13 -10.05 38.19
N LYS A 139 -42.18 -10.80 38.62
CA LYS A 139 -41.83 -11.26 39.97
C LYS A 139 -41.38 -12.71 40.09
N ASP A 140 -40.20 -12.81 40.64
CA ASP A 140 -39.72 -13.72 41.69
C ASP A 140 -40.30 -15.10 41.95
N LYS A 141 -39.42 -16.07 42.03
CA LYS A 141 -39.01 -16.88 43.22
C LYS A 141 -38.33 -18.19 42.80
N VAL A 142 -37.10 -18.37 43.19
CA VAL A 142 -36.49 -19.16 44.28
C VAL A 142 -36.96 -20.61 44.46
N GLN A 143 -35.94 -21.46 44.55
CA GLN A 143 -35.76 -22.77 45.21
C GLN A 143 -35.75 -24.01 44.34
N THR A 144 -34.76 -24.74 44.36
CA THR A 144 -33.96 -25.71 45.17
C THR A 144 -34.00 -27.10 44.55
N VAL A 145 -32.75 -27.59 44.38
CA VAL A 145 -32.25 -28.96 44.63
C VAL A 145 -33.11 -30.17 44.22
N SER A 146 -32.54 -31.01 43.38
CA SER A 146 -32.26 -32.43 43.65
C SER A 146 -31.47 -33.07 42.53
N GLU A 147 -30.57 -33.93 42.94
CA GLU A 147 -29.76 -34.90 42.20
C GLU A 147 -30.68 -35.94 41.53
N GLU A 148 -30.23 -36.45 40.37
CA GLU A 148 -30.04 -37.90 40.12
C GLU A 148 -29.69 -38.16 38.62
N GLN A 149 -28.57 -38.70 38.41
CA GLN A 149 -28.08 -39.92 37.78
C GLN A 149 -28.47 -40.25 36.33
N GLU A 150 -27.38 -40.45 35.57
CA GLU A 150 -27.07 -41.50 34.61
C GLU A 150 -27.81 -41.60 33.28
N GLY A 151 -26.97 -41.43 32.25
CA GLY A 151 -27.19 -41.88 30.87
C GLY A 151 -25.92 -41.85 30.05
N THR A 152 -25.14 -42.91 30.16
CA THR A 152 -23.89 -43.24 29.48
C THR A 152 -24.05 -43.22 27.95
N THR A 153 -23.27 -42.42 27.23
CA THR A 153 -22.76 -42.78 25.91
C THR A 153 -21.38 -42.19 25.70
N GLY A 154 -20.43 -43.07 25.41
CA GLY A 154 -19.01 -42.83 25.42
C GLY A 154 -18.52 -41.79 24.42
N GLN A 155 -17.84 -40.79 24.94
CA GLN A 155 -16.84 -40.03 24.24
C GLN A 155 -15.53 -40.12 25.04
N GLN A 156 -14.47 -40.57 24.37
CA GLN A 156 -13.15 -40.68 24.93
C GLN A 156 -12.70 -39.32 25.54
N PRO A 157 -12.00 -39.30 26.67
CA PRO A 157 -11.53 -38.06 27.29
C PRO A 157 -10.40 -37.47 26.41
N VAL A 158 -10.64 -36.28 25.86
CA VAL A 158 -9.59 -35.45 25.27
C VAL A 158 -8.73 -34.94 26.43
N THR A 159 -7.76 -35.76 26.85
CA THR A 159 -6.64 -35.32 27.69
C THR A 159 -5.69 -34.57 26.79
N ALA A 160 -5.50 -33.28 27.03
CA ALA A 160 -4.46 -32.50 26.40
C ALA A 160 -3.11 -32.95 26.98
N GLU A 161 -2.48 -33.92 26.33
CA GLU A 161 -1.11 -34.35 26.67
C GLU A 161 -0.15 -33.26 26.13
N LEU A 162 0.52 -32.57 27.05
CA LEU A 162 1.65 -31.68 26.75
C LEU A 162 2.88 -32.55 26.42
N SER A 163 3.73 -32.02 25.52
CA SER A 163 5.04 -32.69 25.31
C SER A 163 5.82 -32.70 26.63
N PRO A 164 6.63 -33.74 26.89
CA PRO A 164 7.47 -33.83 28.10
C PRO A 164 8.31 -32.56 28.31
N ASP A 165 8.89 -32.03 27.23
CA ASP A 165 9.71 -30.82 27.25
C ASP A 165 8.92 -29.56 27.63
N ASP A 166 7.70 -29.41 27.11
CA ASP A 166 6.82 -28.27 27.45
C ASP A 166 6.32 -28.35 28.90
N ARG A 167 6.04 -29.56 29.38
CA ARG A 167 5.69 -29.75 30.77
C ARG A 167 6.85 -29.40 31.71
N GLN A 168 8.07 -29.85 31.37
CA GLN A 168 9.27 -29.55 32.16
C GLN A 168 9.54 -28.04 32.20
N ALA A 169 9.42 -27.35 31.07
CA ALA A 169 9.58 -25.90 31.00
C ALA A 169 8.58 -25.14 31.88
N LEU A 170 7.36 -25.65 32.03
CA LEU A 170 6.37 -25.06 32.96
C LEU A 170 6.69 -25.37 34.41
N VAL A 171 7.14 -26.59 34.72
CA VAL A 171 7.55 -27.04 36.07
C VAL A 171 8.71 -26.18 36.58
N ASP A 172 9.71 -25.93 35.73
CA ASP A 172 10.88 -25.13 36.08
C ASP A 172 10.52 -23.68 36.44
N ILE A 173 9.41 -23.15 35.91
CA ILE A 173 8.94 -21.77 36.14
C ILE A 173 7.90 -21.68 37.25
N PHE A 174 6.95 -22.60 37.30
CA PHE A 174 5.77 -22.50 38.17
C PHE A 174 5.73 -23.57 39.28
N GLY A 175 6.58 -24.60 39.20
CA GLY A 175 6.49 -25.79 40.04
C GLY A 175 5.40 -26.77 39.59
N ASP A 176 5.48 -28.03 40.08
CA ASP A 176 4.58 -29.12 39.65
C ASP A 176 3.10 -28.81 39.93
N GLU A 177 2.76 -28.39 41.16
CA GLU A 177 1.36 -28.15 41.55
C GLU A 177 0.68 -27.09 40.71
N VAL A 178 1.36 -25.96 40.46
CA VAL A 178 0.79 -24.86 39.68
C VAL A 178 0.70 -25.26 38.19
N THR A 179 1.69 -26.01 37.68
CA THR A 179 1.69 -26.55 36.31
C THR A 179 0.48 -27.47 36.09
N ASP A 180 0.21 -28.40 37.00
CA ASP A 180 -0.95 -29.30 36.90
C ASP A 180 -2.27 -28.53 36.89
N ARG A 181 -2.40 -27.48 37.71
CA ARG A 181 -3.57 -26.61 37.72
C ARG A 181 -3.72 -25.81 36.42
N ILE A 182 -2.63 -25.39 35.79
CA ILE A 182 -2.63 -24.71 34.49
C ILE A 182 -3.09 -25.67 33.39
N VAL A 183 -2.58 -26.91 33.39
CA VAL A 183 -2.98 -27.97 32.45
C VAL A 183 -4.46 -28.32 32.60
N ALA A 184 -4.95 -28.40 33.86
CA ALA A 184 -6.36 -28.63 34.15
C ALA A 184 -7.25 -27.47 33.66
N LEU A 185 -6.80 -26.22 33.83
CA LEU A 185 -7.47 -25.05 33.27
C LEU A 185 -7.55 -25.14 31.74
N TYR A 186 -6.44 -25.46 31.08
CA TYR A 186 -6.39 -25.61 29.63
C TYR A 186 -7.33 -26.72 29.12
N SER A 187 -7.32 -27.87 29.77
CA SER A 187 -8.25 -28.96 29.49
C SER A 187 -9.71 -28.55 29.68
N SER A 188 -9.99 -27.70 30.67
CA SER A 188 -11.32 -27.15 30.93
C SER A 188 -11.74 -26.16 29.83
N VAL A 189 -10.81 -25.34 29.31
CA VAL A 189 -11.04 -24.43 28.18
C VAL A 189 -11.35 -25.23 26.90
N LEU A 190 -10.65 -26.32 26.67
CA LEU A 190 -10.88 -27.18 25.50
C LEU A 190 -12.22 -27.91 25.54
N ARG A 191 -12.58 -28.44 26.70
CA ARG A 191 -13.87 -29.14 26.89
C ARG A 191 -15.09 -28.21 26.82
N ASN A 192 -14.91 -26.93 27.20
CA ASN A 192 -16.00 -25.98 27.32
C ASN A 192 -15.75 -24.70 26.48
N PRO A 193 -15.66 -24.77 25.13
CA PRO A 193 -15.31 -23.63 24.29
C PRO A 193 -16.31 -22.46 24.33
N HIS A 194 -17.52 -22.70 24.84
CA HIS A 194 -18.60 -21.72 24.96
C HIS A 194 -18.67 -21.06 26.35
N LYS A 195 -17.90 -21.54 27.32
CA LYS A 195 -17.88 -20.98 28.67
C LYS A 195 -17.13 -19.66 28.65
N ARG A 196 -17.69 -18.63 29.30
CA ARG A 196 -17.06 -17.32 29.33
C ARG A 196 -15.74 -17.39 30.14
N PRO A 197 -14.65 -16.71 29.72
CA PRO A 197 -13.38 -16.75 30.44
C PRO A 197 -13.48 -16.41 31.92
N ARG A 198 -14.40 -15.53 32.31
CA ARG A 198 -14.65 -15.14 33.71
C ARG A 198 -15.31 -16.26 34.57
N ASP A 199 -15.90 -17.25 33.90
CA ASP A 199 -16.58 -18.36 34.58
C ASP A 199 -15.63 -19.57 34.75
N LEU A 200 -14.35 -19.39 34.38
CA LEU A 200 -13.28 -20.35 34.54
C LEU A 200 -12.31 -19.88 35.66
N PRO A 201 -11.68 -20.80 36.42
CA PRO A 201 -10.78 -20.42 37.47
C PRO A 201 -9.55 -19.67 36.97
N THR A 202 -9.08 -18.71 37.77
CA THR A 202 -7.79 -18.04 37.59
C THR A 202 -6.76 -18.73 38.46
N ILE A 203 -5.65 -19.19 37.86
CA ILE A 203 -4.56 -19.83 38.57
C ILE A 203 -3.51 -18.79 38.91
N ARG A 204 -3.09 -18.72 40.17
CA ARG A 204 -2.03 -17.80 40.64
C ARG A 204 -0.73 -18.58 40.82
N SER A 205 0.37 -18.02 40.40
CA SER A 205 1.71 -18.55 40.63
C SER A 205 2.18 -18.23 42.05
N GLY A 206 3.28 -18.82 42.48
CA GLY A 206 4.08 -18.29 43.59
C GLY A 206 4.72 -16.94 43.19
N VAL A 207 5.38 -16.30 44.19
CA VAL A 207 6.11 -15.04 43.96
C VAL A 207 7.36 -15.32 43.10
N ILE A 208 7.41 -14.76 41.88
CA ILE A 208 8.55 -14.81 41.00
C ILE A 208 9.29 -13.48 41.07
N SER A 209 10.36 -13.43 41.84
CA SER A 209 11.09 -12.20 42.16
C SER A 209 11.84 -11.62 40.96
N GLU A 210 12.42 -12.49 40.09
CA GLU A 210 13.19 -12.05 38.95
C GLU A 210 12.35 -11.66 37.75
N LYS A 211 12.65 -10.50 37.17
CA LYS A 211 11.95 -9.99 35.96
C LYS A 211 12.13 -10.89 34.75
N SER A 212 13.31 -11.48 34.58
CA SER A 212 13.64 -12.45 33.53
C SER A 212 12.75 -13.69 33.58
N GLN A 213 12.55 -14.25 34.76
CA GLN A 213 11.70 -15.42 34.96
C GLN A 213 10.22 -15.12 34.76
N ARG A 214 9.74 -13.93 35.15
CA ARG A 214 8.36 -13.50 34.86
C ARG A 214 8.12 -13.38 33.35
N THR A 215 9.12 -12.84 32.63
CA THR A 215 9.04 -12.76 31.16
C THR A 215 9.00 -14.15 30.53
N ALA A 216 9.86 -15.06 30.99
CA ALA A 216 9.86 -16.46 30.53
C ALA A 216 8.51 -17.17 30.80
N ALA A 217 7.88 -16.89 31.94
CA ALA A 217 6.56 -17.41 32.28
C ALA A 217 5.47 -16.95 31.30
N HIS A 218 5.45 -15.66 30.94
CA HIS A 218 4.50 -15.13 29.96
C HIS A 218 4.70 -15.72 28.58
N VAL A 219 5.95 -15.89 28.15
CA VAL A 219 6.31 -16.49 26.86
C VAL A 219 5.93 -17.97 26.81
N ALA A 220 6.29 -18.75 27.88
CA ALA A 220 5.99 -20.16 27.93
C ALA A 220 4.48 -20.44 27.85
N ILE A 221 3.66 -19.74 28.63
CA ILE A 221 2.19 -19.91 28.60
C ILE A 221 1.61 -19.57 27.21
N ARG A 222 2.09 -18.51 26.58
CA ARG A 222 1.60 -18.11 25.24
C ARG A 222 1.99 -19.14 24.18
N ARG A 223 3.23 -19.63 24.18
CA ARG A 223 3.73 -20.61 23.24
C ARG A 223 3.02 -21.96 23.40
N ILE A 224 3.02 -22.51 24.62
CA ILE A 224 2.54 -23.86 24.89
C ILE A 224 1.02 -24.00 24.68
N PHE A 225 0.26 -22.98 25.07
CA PHE A 225 -1.20 -23.02 25.00
C PHE A 225 -1.81 -22.25 23.82
N ALA A 226 -1.01 -21.93 22.79
CA ALA A 226 -1.44 -21.29 21.54
C ALA A 226 -2.37 -20.09 21.77
N SER A 227 -2.03 -19.21 22.72
CA SER A 227 -2.79 -18.02 23.10
C SER A 227 -4.23 -18.29 23.61
N ARG A 228 -4.57 -19.52 23.98
CA ARG A 228 -5.85 -19.84 24.64
C ARG A 228 -5.87 -19.54 26.13
N LEU A 229 -4.70 -19.42 26.74
CA LEU A 229 -4.50 -18.89 28.06
C LEU A 229 -3.75 -17.56 27.98
N GLN A 230 -4.06 -16.64 28.89
CA GLN A 230 -3.37 -15.37 29.03
C GLN A 230 -2.85 -15.21 30.45
N THR A 231 -1.79 -14.43 30.59
CA THR A 231 -1.12 -14.17 31.85
C THR A 231 -1.15 -12.69 32.17
N GLU A 232 -1.30 -12.35 33.44
CA GLU A 232 -1.29 -10.98 33.96
C GLU A 232 -0.47 -10.94 35.24
N THR A 233 0.43 -9.95 35.36
CA THR A 233 1.14 -9.72 36.60
C THR A 233 0.22 -8.98 37.56
N MET A 234 0.03 -9.50 38.79
CA MET A 234 -0.85 -8.88 39.78
C MET A 234 -0.24 -7.57 40.28
N GLN A 235 -1.04 -6.51 40.31
CA GLN A 235 -0.60 -5.20 40.82
C GLN A 235 -0.57 -5.18 42.36
N ASP A 236 -1.46 -5.96 43.00
CA ASP A 236 -1.62 -6.00 44.43
C ASP A 236 -0.62 -6.94 45.14
N GLU A 237 -0.02 -7.89 44.39
CA GLU A 237 0.93 -8.89 44.87
C GLU A 237 2.17 -8.88 43.99
N ALA A 238 3.21 -8.12 44.36
CA ALA A 238 4.42 -7.96 43.57
C ALA A 238 5.08 -9.30 43.27
N GLY A 239 5.17 -9.64 41.95
CA GLY A 239 5.84 -10.85 41.46
C GLY A 239 4.92 -12.05 41.26
N VAL A 240 3.63 -11.98 41.53
CA VAL A 240 2.67 -13.06 41.27
C VAL A 240 2.08 -12.94 39.86
N ILE A 241 2.05 -14.05 39.12
CA ILE A 241 1.46 -14.16 37.77
C ILE A 241 0.12 -14.89 37.87
N ALA A 242 -0.95 -14.25 37.43
CA ALA A 242 -2.25 -14.87 37.24
C ALA A 242 -2.40 -15.45 35.83
N VAL A 243 -2.68 -16.74 35.73
CA VAL A 243 -3.00 -17.44 34.46
C VAL A 243 -4.51 -17.64 34.37
N LYS A 244 -5.12 -17.14 33.30
CA LYS A 244 -6.56 -17.20 33.06
C LYS A 244 -6.89 -17.55 31.61
N ALA A 245 -8.11 -18.03 31.36
CA ALA A 245 -8.56 -18.28 30.00
C ALA A 245 -8.56 -16.98 29.18
N ALA A 246 -8.02 -17.02 27.98
CA ALA A 246 -8.03 -15.87 27.08
C ALA A 246 -9.48 -15.55 26.64
N PRO A 247 -9.88 -14.27 26.56
CA PRO A 247 -11.17 -13.92 25.98
C PRO A 247 -11.21 -14.41 24.54
N GLY A 248 -12.19 -15.27 24.23
CA GLY A 248 -12.48 -15.62 22.84
C GLY A 248 -12.67 -14.33 22.05
N LYS A 249 -12.15 -14.26 20.82
CA LYS A 249 -12.33 -13.08 19.96
C LYS A 249 -13.82 -12.71 20.00
N PRO A 250 -14.19 -11.46 20.33
CA PRO A 250 -15.59 -11.10 20.43
C PRO A 250 -16.25 -11.31 19.08
N ALA A 251 -17.26 -12.18 19.01
CA ALA A 251 -18.17 -12.23 17.91
C ALA A 251 -18.89 -10.88 17.85
N LYS A 252 -18.46 -10.01 16.94
CA LYS A 252 -19.11 -8.74 16.67
C LYS A 252 -20.51 -9.01 16.15
N GLY A 253 -21.52 -8.63 16.94
CA GLY A 253 -22.88 -8.36 16.47
C GLY A 253 -23.85 -9.51 16.52
N ALA A 254 -24.29 -9.89 17.74
CA ALA A 254 -25.57 -10.57 17.92
C ALA A 254 -26.69 -9.54 18.01
N ARG A 255 -27.26 -9.15 16.88
CA ARG A 255 -28.66 -8.79 16.76
C ARG A 255 -29.29 -9.80 15.79
N GLY A 256 -30.09 -10.67 16.36
CA GLY A 256 -31.15 -11.47 15.77
C GLY A 256 -30.91 -12.05 14.37
N ASP A 257 -30.22 -13.18 14.30
CA ASP A 257 -30.65 -14.21 13.34
C ASP A 257 -30.27 -15.59 13.89
N LYS A 258 -31.29 -16.48 13.91
CA LYS A 258 -31.16 -17.88 14.29
C LYS A 258 -30.45 -18.63 13.18
N SER A 259 -29.11 -18.59 13.18
CA SER A 259 -28.28 -19.53 12.45
C SER A 259 -27.21 -20.07 13.39
N THR A 260 -27.35 -21.33 13.74
CA THR A 260 -26.33 -22.18 14.36
C THR A 260 -24.98 -21.99 13.73
N PRO A 261 -23.85 -22.05 14.51
CA PRO A 261 -22.51 -22.05 13.95
C PRO A 261 -22.35 -23.28 13.05
N ARG A 262 -22.39 -23.07 11.76
CA ARG A 262 -22.02 -24.09 10.77
C ARG A 262 -20.50 -24.11 10.65
N ASP A 263 -19.85 -24.73 11.63
CA ASP A 263 -18.50 -25.24 11.50
C ASP A 263 -18.57 -26.73 11.14
N VAL A 264 -19.06 -27.01 9.97
CA VAL A 264 -18.79 -28.24 9.25
C VAL A 264 -18.72 -27.84 7.80
N ASP A 265 -17.73 -28.30 7.12
CA ASP A 265 -17.51 -28.17 5.69
C ASP A 265 -18.83 -28.40 4.92
N SER A 266 -19.68 -27.36 4.89
CA SER A 266 -21.00 -27.41 4.22
C SER A 266 -20.85 -27.63 2.69
N ALA A 267 -19.61 -27.71 2.23
CA ALA A 267 -19.24 -28.08 0.88
C ALA A 267 -19.42 -29.57 0.61
N LEU A 268 -19.22 -30.44 1.59
CA LEU A 268 -19.43 -31.90 1.46
C LEU A 268 -20.92 -32.26 1.20
N ILE A 269 -21.85 -31.41 1.66
CA ILE A 269 -23.30 -31.66 1.48
C ILE A 269 -23.77 -31.45 0.02
N LYS A 270 -22.94 -30.83 -0.87
CA LYS A 270 -23.28 -30.51 -2.27
C LYS A 270 -22.30 -31.04 -3.31
N GLY A 271 -21.44 -31.99 -2.98
CA GLY A 271 -20.42 -32.53 -3.91
C GLY A 271 -19.34 -31.54 -4.32
N LYS A 272 -19.07 -30.48 -3.52
CA LYS A 272 -17.98 -29.55 -3.73
C LYS A 272 -16.83 -29.89 -2.78
N LEU A 273 -15.59 -29.83 -3.28
CA LEU A 273 -14.37 -30.05 -2.50
C LEU A 273 -14.30 -29.11 -1.29
N GLY A 274 -13.82 -29.63 -0.15
CA GLY A 274 -13.52 -28.86 1.05
C GLY A 274 -12.33 -27.88 0.84
N TRP A 275 -12.14 -26.92 1.75
CA TRP A 275 -11.03 -25.97 1.63
C TRP A 275 -9.67 -26.66 1.75
N SER A 276 -9.55 -27.66 2.60
CA SER A 276 -8.34 -28.49 2.75
C SER A 276 -8.02 -29.28 1.48
N GLU A 277 -9.05 -29.79 0.81
CA GLU A 277 -8.91 -30.54 -0.45
C GLU A 277 -8.56 -29.63 -1.64
N LEU A 278 -8.94 -28.35 -1.58
CA LEU A 278 -8.60 -27.35 -2.56
C LEU A 278 -7.16 -26.80 -2.39
N GLY A 279 -6.51 -27.07 -1.24
CA GLY A 279 -5.17 -26.58 -0.90
C GLY A 279 -5.14 -25.51 0.19
N GLY A 280 -6.30 -25.00 0.63
CA GLY A 280 -6.40 -24.02 1.73
C GLY A 280 -7.55 -23.04 1.63
N GLU A 281 -7.69 -22.20 2.66
CA GLU A 281 -8.78 -21.24 2.81
C GLU A 281 -8.55 -19.92 2.04
N TYR A 282 -7.33 -19.64 1.60
CA TYR A 282 -6.99 -18.44 0.87
C TYR A 282 -6.85 -18.75 -0.61
N LEU A 283 -7.64 -18.07 -1.43
CA LEU A 283 -7.47 -18.10 -2.88
C LEU A 283 -6.49 -17.02 -3.27
N HIS A 284 -5.28 -17.42 -3.68
CA HIS A 284 -4.31 -16.56 -4.32
C HIS A 284 -4.65 -16.42 -5.80
N PHE A 285 -4.50 -15.23 -6.34
CA PHE A 285 -4.76 -14.95 -7.75
C PHE A 285 -3.90 -13.81 -8.27
N THR A 286 -3.67 -13.82 -9.56
CA THR A 286 -2.99 -12.73 -10.27
C THR A 286 -4.02 -11.66 -10.61
N LEU A 287 -3.76 -10.41 -10.20
CA LEU A 287 -4.52 -9.24 -10.58
C LEU A 287 -3.72 -8.42 -11.60
N TYR A 288 -4.24 -8.37 -12.83
CA TYR A 288 -3.79 -7.46 -13.88
C TYR A 288 -4.71 -6.24 -13.93
N LYS A 289 -4.15 -5.03 -14.03
CA LYS A 289 -4.95 -3.79 -14.15
C LYS A 289 -4.30 -2.74 -15.03
N GLU A 290 -5.13 -1.96 -15.72
CA GLU A 290 -4.75 -0.89 -16.63
C GLU A 290 -5.34 0.44 -16.15
N ASN A 291 -4.46 1.42 -15.87
CA ASN A 291 -4.83 2.78 -15.43
C ASN A 291 -5.87 2.83 -14.29
N LYS A 292 -5.76 1.92 -13.33
CA LYS A 292 -6.63 1.79 -12.17
C LYS A 292 -5.84 1.68 -10.89
N ASP A 293 -6.43 2.18 -9.80
CA ASP A 293 -5.89 1.97 -8.46
C ASP A 293 -6.18 0.55 -7.95
N THR A 294 -5.25 -0.04 -7.18
CA THR A 294 -5.41 -1.39 -6.62
C THR A 294 -6.65 -1.47 -5.73
N MET A 295 -6.82 -0.49 -4.84
CA MET A 295 -7.97 -0.48 -3.93
C MET A 295 -9.30 -0.23 -4.66
N GLU A 296 -9.30 0.61 -5.71
CA GLU A 296 -10.47 0.82 -6.58
C GLU A 296 -10.99 -0.50 -7.14
N VAL A 297 -10.08 -1.34 -7.68
CA VAL A 297 -10.45 -2.65 -8.23
C VAL A 297 -10.90 -3.61 -7.14
N LEU A 298 -10.19 -3.68 -6.01
CA LEU A 298 -10.55 -4.57 -4.90
C LEU A 298 -11.88 -4.17 -4.25
N TYR A 299 -12.20 -2.88 -4.11
CA TYR A 299 -13.52 -2.42 -3.66
C TYR A 299 -14.63 -2.85 -4.61
N PHE A 300 -14.39 -2.76 -5.93
CA PHE A 300 -15.34 -3.22 -6.93
C PHE A 300 -15.58 -4.73 -6.82
N ILE A 301 -14.50 -5.53 -6.79
CA ILE A 301 -14.57 -6.99 -6.64
C ILE A 301 -15.29 -7.37 -5.34
N ALA A 302 -14.94 -6.75 -4.21
CA ALA A 302 -15.57 -6.98 -2.91
C ALA A 302 -17.08 -6.72 -2.94
N SER A 303 -17.49 -5.62 -3.58
CA SER A 303 -18.91 -5.28 -3.79
C SER A 303 -19.66 -6.34 -4.59
N GLN A 304 -19.09 -6.80 -5.72
CA GLN A 304 -19.69 -7.84 -6.56
C GLN A 304 -19.79 -9.19 -5.85
N LEU A 305 -18.77 -9.54 -5.08
CA LEU A 305 -18.73 -10.76 -4.29
C LEU A 305 -19.54 -10.66 -2.98
N LYS A 306 -20.00 -9.46 -2.60
CA LYS A 306 -20.70 -9.18 -1.33
C LYS A 306 -19.88 -9.62 -0.10
N ILE A 307 -18.59 -9.29 -0.11
CA ILE A 307 -17.66 -9.57 1.00
C ILE A 307 -16.98 -8.29 1.46
N PRO A 308 -16.52 -8.22 2.71
CA PRO A 308 -15.73 -7.08 3.17
C PRO A 308 -14.39 -6.98 2.42
N VAL A 309 -13.97 -5.78 2.05
CA VAL A 309 -12.68 -5.52 1.40
C VAL A 309 -11.49 -6.00 2.24
N LYS A 310 -11.61 -5.98 3.57
CA LYS A 310 -10.58 -6.49 4.49
C LYS A 310 -10.26 -7.99 4.35
N ASN A 311 -11.05 -8.74 3.58
CA ASN A 311 -10.78 -10.15 3.28
C ASN A 311 -9.75 -10.31 2.16
N PHE A 312 -9.42 -9.22 1.44
CA PHE A 312 -8.33 -9.20 0.47
C PHE A 312 -7.03 -8.82 1.15
N GLN A 313 -5.96 -9.49 0.73
CA GLN A 313 -4.59 -9.30 1.19
C GLN A 313 -3.67 -9.22 -0.03
N PHE A 314 -2.65 -8.39 0.04
CA PHE A 314 -1.68 -8.18 -1.03
C PHE A 314 -0.36 -7.68 -0.45
N ALA A 315 0.74 -7.93 -1.14
CA ALA A 315 2.08 -7.59 -0.67
C ALA A 315 2.40 -6.09 -0.76
N GLY A 316 1.68 -5.34 -1.60
CA GLY A 316 1.82 -3.89 -1.76
C GLY A 316 0.90 -3.37 -2.86
N THR A 317 0.64 -2.07 -2.87
CA THR A 317 -0.11 -1.41 -3.94
C THR A 317 0.79 -1.20 -5.16
N LYS A 318 0.19 -1.05 -6.33
CA LYS A 318 0.88 -0.77 -7.58
C LYS A 318 0.34 0.51 -8.21
N ASP A 319 1.19 1.22 -8.92
CA ASP A 319 0.89 2.47 -9.60
C ASP A 319 -0.46 2.48 -10.30
N ARG A 320 -1.20 3.60 -10.15
CA ARG A 320 -2.47 3.79 -10.85
C ARG A 320 -2.25 4.01 -12.35
N ARG A 321 -1.38 5.01 -12.74
CA ARG A 321 -1.08 5.30 -14.13
C ARG A 321 -0.01 4.35 -14.65
N GLY A 322 -0.46 3.20 -15.12
CA GLY A 322 0.37 2.13 -15.66
C GLY A 322 -0.44 0.87 -15.92
N VAL A 323 0.22 -0.15 -16.44
CA VAL A 323 -0.26 -1.52 -16.53
C VAL A 323 0.47 -2.32 -15.48
N THR A 324 -0.24 -2.96 -14.57
CA THR A 324 0.42 -3.62 -13.44
C THR A 324 -0.13 -5.00 -13.18
N VAL A 325 0.75 -5.89 -12.74
CA VAL A 325 0.44 -7.27 -12.39
C VAL A 325 0.91 -7.52 -10.97
N GLN A 326 0.02 -8.01 -10.11
CA GLN A 326 0.35 -8.30 -8.71
C GLN A 326 -0.36 -9.53 -8.19
N ARG A 327 0.17 -10.16 -7.14
CA ARG A 327 -0.49 -11.23 -6.40
C ARG A 327 -1.45 -10.64 -5.38
N VAL A 328 -2.64 -11.24 -5.29
CA VAL A 328 -3.66 -10.92 -4.30
C VAL A 328 -4.20 -12.21 -3.71
N ALA A 329 -4.50 -12.23 -2.42
CA ALA A 329 -5.17 -13.33 -1.75
C ALA A 329 -6.54 -12.90 -1.24
N VAL A 330 -7.52 -13.80 -1.26
CA VAL A 330 -8.85 -13.57 -0.68
C VAL A 330 -9.32 -14.76 0.15
N PHE A 331 -9.85 -14.48 1.34
CA PHE A 331 -10.27 -15.50 2.29
C PHE A 331 -11.60 -16.15 1.90
N ARG A 332 -11.61 -17.49 1.80
CA ARG A 332 -12.78 -18.35 1.56
C ARG A 332 -13.65 -17.97 0.36
N ILE A 333 -13.03 -17.70 -0.78
CA ILE A 333 -13.70 -17.49 -2.07
C ILE A 333 -13.22 -18.57 -3.06
N ARG A 334 -14.15 -19.12 -3.85
CA ARG A 334 -13.82 -20.09 -4.90
C ARG A 334 -13.41 -19.41 -6.19
N ALA A 335 -12.46 -20.03 -6.91
CA ALA A 335 -11.88 -19.51 -8.15
C ALA A 335 -12.93 -19.18 -9.21
N GLU A 336 -13.92 -20.08 -9.42
CA GLU A 336 -14.97 -19.90 -10.44
C GLU A 336 -15.83 -18.65 -10.21
N ARG A 337 -16.04 -18.32 -8.92
CA ARG A 337 -16.82 -17.15 -8.54
C ARG A 337 -16.10 -15.85 -8.85
N LEU A 338 -14.77 -15.85 -8.67
CA LEU A 338 -13.92 -14.71 -8.97
C LEU A 338 -13.68 -14.59 -10.49
N ALA A 339 -13.37 -15.70 -11.16
CA ALA A 339 -13.18 -15.77 -12.61
C ALA A 339 -14.38 -15.25 -13.40
N GLY A 340 -15.59 -15.53 -12.90
CA GLY A 340 -16.84 -15.05 -13.50
C GLY A 340 -16.95 -13.55 -13.63
N LEU A 341 -16.19 -12.77 -12.83
CA LEU A 341 -16.17 -11.31 -12.88
C LEU A 341 -15.40 -10.75 -14.08
N ASN A 342 -14.51 -11.53 -14.70
CA ASN A 342 -13.78 -11.12 -15.91
C ASN A 342 -14.73 -10.69 -17.04
N ARG A 343 -15.97 -11.23 -17.10
CA ARG A 343 -16.98 -10.85 -18.10
C ARG A 343 -17.43 -9.40 -17.99
N SER A 344 -17.41 -8.83 -16.80
CA SER A 344 -17.81 -7.46 -16.52
C SER A 344 -16.62 -6.52 -16.24
N ALA A 345 -15.41 -7.05 -16.27
CA ALA A 345 -14.20 -6.33 -15.96
C ALA A 345 -13.88 -5.30 -17.05
N LYS A 346 -13.59 -4.05 -16.64
CA LYS A 346 -13.15 -2.99 -17.53
C LYS A 346 -11.79 -2.48 -17.03
N GLY A 347 -10.73 -2.75 -17.79
CA GLY A 347 -9.35 -2.36 -17.46
C GLY A 347 -8.75 -3.14 -16.29
N TRP A 348 -9.20 -4.35 -16.03
CA TRP A 348 -8.56 -5.31 -15.12
C TRP A 348 -8.96 -6.74 -15.48
N ILE A 349 -8.14 -7.70 -15.09
CA ILE A 349 -8.35 -9.14 -15.31
C ILE A 349 -7.82 -9.88 -14.07
N VAL A 350 -8.49 -10.98 -13.69
CA VAL A 350 -8.02 -11.90 -12.65
C VAL A 350 -7.77 -13.29 -13.25
N GLY A 351 -6.67 -13.92 -12.83
CA GLY A 351 -6.28 -15.25 -13.32
C GLY A 351 -5.28 -15.93 -12.39
N GLY A 352 -4.67 -17.02 -12.80
CA GLY A 352 -3.61 -17.69 -12.03
C GLY A 352 -4.07 -18.09 -10.63
N PHE A 353 -5.21 -18.78 -10.53
CA PHE A 353 -5.84 -19.12 -9.24
C PHE A 353 -5.16 -20.31 -8.56
N GLU A 354 -4.82 -20.14 -7.29
CA GLU A 354 -4.22 -21.18 -6.47
C GLU A 354 -4.74 -21.06 -5.02
N HIS A 355 -5.23 -22.15 -4.45
CA HIS A 355 -5.62 -22.19 -3.05
C HIS A 355 -4.41 -22.47 -2.15
N LYS A 356 -4.23 -21.67 -1.09
CA LYS A 356 -3.15 -21.80 -0.10
C LYS A 356 -3.68 -21.77 1.33
N PRO A 357 -2.93 -22.37 2.29
CA PRO A 357 -3.35 -22.35 3.70
C PRO A 357 -3.16 -20.99 4.36
N HIS A 358 -2.34 -20.11 3.80
CA HIS A 358 -2.02 -18.78 4.32
C HIS A 358 -2.39 -17.67 3.34
N GLY A 359 -2.60 -16.48 3.84
CA GLY A 359 -2.78 -15.26 3.05
C GLY A 359 -1.46 -14.62 2.63
N LEU A 360 -1.50 -13.34 2.29
CA LEU A 360 -0.35 -12.52 1.95
C LEU A 360 -0.15 -11.43 3.01
N ASP A 361 1.09 -11.25 3.44
CA ASP A 361 1.48 -10.15 4.30
C ASP A 361 2.01 -8.97 3.48
N LEU A 362 1.84 -7.76 4.00
CA LEU A 362 2.44 -6.56 3.41
C LEU A 362 3.98 -6.72 3.38
N GLY A 363 4.59 -6.35 2.24
CA GLY A 363 6.02 -6.53 2.02
C GLY A 363 6.44 -7.94 1.63
N GLU A 364 5.54 -8.89 1.49
CA GLU A 364 5.83 -10.27 1.06
C GLU A 364 6.08 -10.36 -0.46
N LEU A 365 7.05 -9.58 -0.94
CA LEU A 365 7.54 -9.59 -2.31
C LEU A 365 9.04 -9.34 -2.33
N LEU A 366 9.73 -9.87 -3.33
CA LEU A 366 11.14 -9.57 -3.53
C LEU A 366 11.34 -8.17 -4.12
N GLY A 367 10.40 -7.72 -4.96
CA GLY A 367 10.49 -6.44 -5.64
C GLY A 367 9.51 -6.31 -6.80
N ASN A 368 9.85 -5.45 -7.75
CA ASN A 368 9.06 -5.21 -8.96
C ASN A 368 9.97 -5.17 -10.19
N GLU A 369 9.52 -5.77 -11.28
CA GLU A 369 10.08 -5.58 -12.60
C GLU A 369 9.36 -4.43 -13.29
N PHE A 370 10.12 -3.51 -13.83
CA PHE A 370 9.63 -2.36 -14.59
C PHE A 370 10.01 -2.50 -16.05
N THR A 371 9.03 -2.33 -16.95
CA THR A 371 9.26 -2.15 -18.38
C THR A 371 8.70 -0.79 -18.78
N LEU A 372 9.59 0.14 -19.03
CA LEU A 372 9.28 1.55 -19.22
C LEU A 372 9.58 1.98 -20.66
N THR A 373 8.62 2.65 -21.30
CA THR A 373 8.84 3.32 -22.58
C THR A 373 9.09 4.81 -22.31
N LEU A 374 10.32 5.22 -22.56
CA LEU A 374 10.76 6.62 -22.48
C LEU A 374 10.60 7.21 -23.88
N ARG A 375 9.70 8.19 -24.00
CA ARG A 375 9.35 8.80 -25.29
C ARG A 375 10.08 10.11 -25.51
N ASP A 376 10.16 10.51 -26.78
CA ASP A 376 10.71 11.80 -27.19
C ASP A 376 12.08 12.04 -26.59
N VAL A 377 13.00 11.10 -26.87
CA VAL A 377 14.34 11.08 -26.25
C VAL A 377 15.29 12.04 -26.99
N HIS A 378 15.88 12.94 -26.22
CA HIS A 378 16.80 13.97 -26.69
C HIS A 378 18.15 13.90 -25.96
N VAL A 379 19.23 14.23 -26.64
CA VAL A 379 20.57 14.36 -26.10
C VAL A 379 21.09 15.78 -26.31
N GLU A 380 22.03 16.21 -25.48
CA GLU A 380 22.61 17.54 -25.59
C GLU A 380 23.37 17.71 -26.92
N GLY A 381 23.14 18.81 -27.64
CA GLY A 381 23.87 19.15 -28.90
C GLY A 381 23.31 18.48 -30.16
N GLU A 382 22.06 18.01 -30.15
CA GLU A 382 21.46 17.30 -31.28
C GLU A 382 20.82 18.19 -32.37
N ALA A 383 20.67 19.51 -32.12
CA ALA A 383 19.85 20.41 -32.95
C ALA A 383 20.21 20.38 -34.47
N ASP A 384 21.49 20.20 -34.82
CA ASP A 384 21.97 20.20 -36.19
C ASP A 384 22.23 18.79 -36.75
N LEU A 385 21.80 17.72 -36.05
CA LEU A 385 22.10 16.36 -36.41
C LEU A 385 20.98 15.74 -37.24
N THR A 386 21.36 14.90 -38.22
CA THR A 386 20.40 14.04 -38.90
C THR A 386 19.81 13.01 -37.95
N HIS A 387 18.60 12.53 -38.24
CA HIS A 387 17.91 11.52 -37.40
C HIS A 387 18.79 10.29 -37.11
N GLU A 388 19.57 9.82 -38.08
CA GLU A 388 20.48 8.66 -37.93
C GLU A 388 21.59 8.96 -36.91
N LYS A 389 22.22 10.13 -36.95
CA LYS A 389 23.25 10.55 -36.01
C LYS A 389 22.67 10.76 -34.61
N ARG A 390 21.46 11.34 -34.50
CA ARG A 390 20.74 11.44 -33.20
C ARG A 390 20.50 10.06 -32.63
N LEU A 391 20.03 9.11 -33.45
CA LEU A 391 19.79 7.73 -33.01
C LEU A 391 21.07 7.05 -32.49
N GLU A 392 22.22 7.25 -33.16
CA GLU A 392 23.51 6.72 -32.71
C GLU A 392 23.93 7.34 -31.35
N GLN A 393 23.81 8.67 -31.21
CA GLN A 393 24.13 9.35 -29.95
C GLN A 393 23.22 8.89 -28.81
N VAL A 394 21.92 8.77 -29.04
CA VAL A 394 20.99 8.25 -28.05
C VAL A 394 21.35 6.82 -27.66
N LYS A 395 21.67 5.95 -28.62
CA LYS A 395 22.12 4.57 -28.32
C LYS A 395 23.38 4.57 -27.46
N ALA A 396 24.36 5.41 -27.76
CA ALA A 396 25.60 5.51 -26.98
C ALA A 396 25.31 6.02 -25.55
N ALA A 397 24.51 7.10 -25.41
CA ALA A 397 24.14 7.68 -24.14
C ALA A 397 23.39 6.70 -23.24
N VAL A 398 22.36 6.03 -23.78
CA VAL A 398 21.55 5.04 -23.06
C VAL A 398 22.39 3.83 -22.65
N THR A 399 23.29 3.36 -23.52
CA THR A 399 24.17 2.23 -23.22
C THR A 399 25.10 2.57 -22.07
N GLN A 400 25.73 3.73 -22.09
CA GLN A 400 26.60 4.18 -21.00
C GLN A 400 25.83 4.38 -19.70
N ALA A 401 24.64 4.99 -19.74
CA ALA A 401 23.79 5.18 -18.58
C ALA A 401 23.32 3.84 -17.99
N GLY A 402 22.88 2.90 -18.81
CA GLY A 402 22.44 1.56 -18.40
C GLY A 402 23.57 0.73 -17.77
N GLN A 403 24.77 0.80 -18.33
CA GLN A 403 25.95 0.14 -17.75
C GLN A 403 26.33 0.75 -16.40
N ALA A 404 26.40 2.09 -16.31
CA ALA A 404 26.68 2.77 -15.04
C ALA A 404 25.63 2.45 -13.96
N PHE A 405 24.37 2.42 -14.33
CA PHE A 405 23.26 2.05 -13.43
C PHE A 405 23.37 0.60 -12.93
N ARG A 406 23.74 -0.33 -13.81
CA ARG A 406 23.96 -1.73 -13.44
C ARG A 406 25.12 -1.90 -12.46
N GLU A 407 26.24 -1.19 -12.69
CA GLU A 407 27.48 -1.32 -11.90
C GLU A 407 27.42 -0.53 -10.60
N LYS A 408 27.04 0.76 -10.67
CA LYS A 408 27.11 1.71 -9.57
C LYS A 408 25.80 1.84 -8.78
N GLY A 409 24.68 1.36 -9.35
CA GLY A 409 23.37 1.56 -8.74
C GLY A 409 22.95 3.03 -8.67
N TYR A 410 22.20 3.40 -7.66
CA TYR A 410 21.67 4.76 -7.45
C TYR A 410 21.44 5.04 -5.96
N LEU A 411 21.37 6.31 -5.60
CA LEU A 411 21.01 6.74 -4.24
C LEU A 411 19.52 6.47 -4.00
N ASN A 412 19.22 5.68 -2.97
CA ASN A 412 17.91 5.14 -2.68
C ASN A 412 16.96 6.18 -2.03
N TYR A 413 16.91 7.40 -2.59
CA TYR A 413 16.07 8.47 -2.10
C TYR A 413 14.58 8.11 -2.05
N TYR A 414 13.86 8.72 -1.14
CA TYR A 414 12.40 8.79 -1.22
C TYR A 414 12.01 9.76 -2.34
N GLY A 415 11.19 9.29 -3.28
CA GLY A 415 10.76 10.08 -4.42
C GLY A 415 9.79 11.20 -4.05
N LEU A 416 9.59 12.15 -4.97
CA LEU A 416 8.69 13.31 -4.78
C LEU A 416 7.25 12.92 -4.39
N GLN A 417 6.79 11.74 -4.80
CA GLN A 417 5.46 11.22 -4.44
C GLN A 417 5.24 11.12 -2.93
N ARG A 418 6.31 10.90 -2.15
CA ARG A 418 6.27 10.82 -0.68
C ARG A 418 5.90 12.15 -0.02
N PHE A 419 6.20 13.26 -0.70
CA PHE A 419 6.03 14.62 -0.19
C PHE A 419 4.73 15.29 -0.65
N GLY A 420 3.96 14.62 -1.51
CA GLY A 420 2.68 15.10 -2.02
C GLY A 420 2.83 16.05 -3.21
N THR A 421 1.72 16.30 -3.89
CA THR A 421 1.65 17.11 -5.12
C THR A 421 1.06 18.51 -4.89
N PHE A 422 0.65 18.84 -3.66
CA PHE A 422 0.12 20.16 -3.31
C PHE A 422 1.21 21.18 -3.02
N SER A 423 0.86 22.44 -3.00
CA SER A 423 1.75 23.57 -2.65
C SER A 423 2.34 23.42 -1.25
N THR A 424 1.62 22.79 -0.33
CA THR A 424 2.10 22.44 1.01
C THR A 424 2.52 20.98 1.02
N GLY A 425 3.80 20.72 1.21
CA GLY A 425 4.32 19.35 1.27
C GLY A 425 3.83 18.60 2.51
N THR A 426 3.60 17.30 2.35
CA THR A 426 3.16 16.37 3.41
C THR A 426 4.11 16.41 4.62
N HIS A 427 5.41 16.56 4.38
CA HIS A 427 6.46 16.65 5.40
C HIS A 427 6.31 17.89 6.30
N ALA A 428 5.80 19.01 5.78
CA ALA A 428 5.57 20.23 6.57
C ALA A 428 4.46 20.00 7.61
N VAL A 429 3.41 19.26 7.26
CA VAL A 429 2.36 18.84 8.19
C VAL A 429 2.95 17.92 9.27
N GLY A 430 3.76 16.94 8.87
CA GLY A 430 4.46 16.02 9.78
C GLY A 430 5.37 16.76 10.76
N LEU A 431 6.11 17.75 10.28
CA LEU A 431 6.94 18.60 11.12
C LEU A 431 6.12 19.35 12.18
N LYS A 432 5.00 19.96 11.80
CA LYS A 432 4.10 20.64 12.74
C LYS A 432 3.56 19.69 13.82
N ILE A 433 3.20 18.47 13.45
CA ILE A 433 2.78 17.42 14.39
C ILE A 433 3.92 17.10 15.38
N LEU A 434 5.15 16.91 14.90
CA LEU A 434 6.32 16.64 15.74
C LEU A 434 6.71 17.80 16.63
N GLN A 435 6.46 19.03 16.22
CA GLN A 435 6.64 20.24 17.02
C GLN A 435 5.52 20.44 18.07
N ASN A 436 4.48 19.59 18.07
CA ASN A 436 3.25 19.74 18.84
C ASN A 436 2.46 21.02 18.48
N ASP A 437 2.69 21.58 17.30
CA ASP A 437 1.91 22.68 16.72
C ASP A 437 0.73 22.09 15.92
N LEU A 438 -0.26 21.56 16.66
CA LEU A 438 -1.39 20.85 16.05
C LEU A 438 -2.34 21.78 15.31
N GLU A 439 -2.44 23.04 15.75
CA GLU A 439 -3.18 24.09 15.04
C GLU A 439 -2.50 24.39 13.68
N GLY A 440 -1.18 24.59 13.68
CA GLY A 440 -0.40 24.76 12.48
C GLY A 440 -0.53 23.58 11.52
N ALA A 441 -0.53 22.35 12.01
CA ALA A 441 -0.75 21.16 11.21
C ALA A 441 -2.12 21.15 10.52
N VAL A 442 -3.18 21.44 11.25
CA VAL A 442 -4.55 21.57 10.71
C VAL A 442 -4.65 22.69 9.67
N ASN A 443 -4.03 23.84 9.95
CA ASN A 443 -4.03 24.96 9.02
C ASN A 443 -3.28 24.66 7.72
N LEU A 444 -2.19 23.87 7.77
CA LEU A 444 -1.50 23.39 6.58
C LEU A 444 -2.35 22.40 5.76
N ILE A 445 -3.02 21.44 6.41
CA ILE A 445 -3.94 20.50 5.73
C ILE A 445 -5.09 21.26 5.07
N LEU A 446 -5.64 22.28 5.73
CA LEU A 446 -6.71 23.11 5.21
C LEU A 446 -6.20 24.33 4.39
N GLY A 447 -4.91 24.34 4.05
CA GLY A 447 -4.31 25.37 3.21
C GLY A 447 -4.79 25.27 1.75
N TYR A 448 -4.90 26.41 1.08
CA TYR A 448 -5.12 26.52 -0.36
C TYR A 448 -4.48 27.82 -0.87
N SER A 449 -4.19 27.84 -2.16
CA SER A 449 -3.66 29.06 -2.81
C SER A 449 -4.79 29.83 -3.48
N ASP A 450 -4.74 31.15 -3.47
CA ASP A 450 -5.80 32.03 -3.98
C ASP A 450 -6.07 31.81 -5.48
N HIS A 451 -5.07 31.41 -6.26
CA HIS A 451 -5.27 31.11 -7.67
C HIS A 451 -6.19 29.88 -7.91
N LEU A 452 -6.45 29.03 -6.88
CA LEU A 452 -7.38 27.91 -6.95
C LEU A 452 -8.83 28.33 -6.72
N LEU A 453 -9.09 29.58 -6.32
CA LEU A 453 -10.46 30.04 -6.09
C LEU A 453 -11.23 30.24 -7.41
N PRO A 454 -12.54 29.95 -7.44
CA PRO A 454 -13.34 30.02 -8.66
C PRO A 454 -13.28 31.39 -9.36
N GLU A 455 -13.22 32.48 -8.60
CA GLU A 455 -13.16 33.87 -9.10
C GLU A 455 -11.82 34.21 -9.76
N ASN A 456 -10.75 33.47 -9.45
CA ASN A 456 -9.40 33.70 -9.97
C ASN A 456 -9.08 32.75 -11.14
N GLN A 457 -10.06 31.96 -11.61
CA GLN A 457 -9.90 31.13 -12.79
C GLN A 457 -10.05 32.00 -14.03
N GLN A 458 -8.92 32.27 -14.71
CA GLN A 458 -8.99 33.05 -15.96
C GLN A 458 -9.67 32.23 -17.06
N ALA A 459 -10.53 32.89 -17.84
CA ALA A 459 -11.24 32.27 -18.96
C ALA A 459 -10.28 31.86 -20.12
N ASP A 460 -9.05 32.30 -20.08
CA ASP A 460 -8.05 32.11 -21.12
C ASP A 460 -7.20 30.89 -20.85
N GLY A 461 -7.71 29.79 -21.22
CA GLY A 461 -7.18 28.48 -21.62
C GLY A 461 -5.77 28.00 -21.29
N ASN A 462 -4.96 28.69 -20.51
CA ASN A 462 -3.56 28.33 -20.26
C ASN A 462 -3.41 27.72 -18.85
N GLY A 463 -3.41 26.37 -18.79
CA GLY A 463 -3.21 25.60 -17.58
C GLY A 463 -4.49 25.38 -16.78
N LYS A 464 -5.41 24.53 -17.26
CA LYS A 464 -6.63 24.18 -16.51
C LYS A 464 -6.27 23.50 -15.20
N VAL A 465 -6.52 24.21 -14.10
CA VAL A 465 -6.49 23.63 -12.76
C VAL A 465 -7.55 22.53 -12.65
N PRO A 466 -7.25 21.36 -12.05
CA PRO A 466 -8.25 20.32 -11.84
C PRO A 466 -9.47 20.85 -11.07
N GLN A 467 -10.67 20.60 -11.59
CA GLN A 467 -11.93 21.06 -10.96
C GLN A 467 -12.05 20.61 -9.49
N ASP A 468 -11.52 19.45 -9.16
CA ASP A 468 -11.50 18.95 -7.80
C ASP A 468 -10.70 19.85 -6.84
N ASP A 469 -9.60 20.45 -7.30
CA ASP A 469 -8.76 21.32 -6.48
C ASP A 469 -9.41 22.68 -6.29
N ILE A 470 -10.12 23.19 -7.32
CA ILE A 470 -10.97 24.37 -7.22
C ILE A 470 -12.10 24.12 -6.21
N ASN A 471 -12.80 22.99 -6.33
CA ASN A 471 -13.89 22.64 -5.42
C ASN A 471 -13.39 22.49 -3.97
N ARG A 472 -12.19 21.94 -3.77
CA ARG A 472 -11.56 21.86 -2.44
C ARG A 472 -11.28 23.23 -1.86
N ALA A 473 -10.62 24.11 -2.63
CA ALA A 473 -10.27 25.47 -2.18
C ALA A 473 -11.52 26.28 -1.80
N ASP A 474 -12.54 26.26 -2.66
CA ASP A 474 -13.80 26.96 -2.40
C ASP A 474 -14.56 26.41 -1.20
N ALA A 475 -14.61 25.09 -1.03
CA ALA A 475 -15.25 24.45 0.12
C ALA A 475 -14.57 24.84 1.45
N ILE A 476 -13.23 24.84 1.50
CA ILE A 476 -12.46 25.24 2.69
C ILE A 476 -12.67 26.74 2.98
N ARG A 477 -12.66 27.60 1.96
CA ARG A 477 -12.91 29.02 2.10
C ARG A 477 -14.30 29.28 2.69
N GLN A 478 -15.35 28.71 2.09
CA GLN A 478 -16.74 28.88 2.56
C GLN A 478 -16.91 28.42 4.01
N TRP A 479 -16.24 27.34 4.39
CA TRP A 479 -16.23 26.87 5.77
C TRP A 479 -15.55 27.87 6.72
N ARG A 480 -14.36 28.38 6.36
CA ARG A 480 -13.62 29.37 7.17
C ARG A 480 -14.40 30.69 7.35
N GLU A 481 -15.13 31.10 6.32
CA GLU A 481 -15.99 32.28 6.35
C GLU A 481 -17.32 32.03 7.08
N GLY A 482 -17.58 30.81 7.55
CA GLY A 482 -18.83 30.45 8.21
C GLY A 482 -20.06 30.40 7.29
N LYS A 483 -19.84 30.41 5.96
CA LYS A 483 -20.90 30.33 4.94
C LYS A 483 -21.40 28.92 4.68
N ALA A 484 -20.65 27.92 5.10
CA ALA A 484 -20.99 26.49 4.98
C ALA A 484 -20.72 25.75 6.27
N THR A 485 -21.60 24.80 6.62
CA THR A 485 -21.42 23.89 7.74
C THR A 485 -20.49 22.73 7.35
N GLY A 486 -19.93 22.03 8.35
CA GLY A 486 -19.08 20.87 8.09
C GLY A 486 -19.77 19.75 7.29
N ALA A 487 -21.08 19.58 7.44
CA ALA A 487 -21.88 18.61 6.68
C ALA A 487 -22.05 19.02 5.21
N GLU A 488 -22.31 20.31 4.95
CA GLU A 488 -22.43 20.85 3.59
C GLU A 488 -21.12 20.78 2.84
N VAL A 489 -20.01 21.07 3.52
CA VAL A 489 -18.67 20.95 2.96
C VAL A 489 -18.36 19.50 2.59
N MET A 490 -18.67 18.53 3.48
CA MET A 490 -18.49 17.09 3.19
C MET A 490 -19.25 16.63 1.95
N ALA A 491 -20.43 17.18 1.69
CA ALA A 491 -21.22 16.84 0.51
C ALA A 491 -20.63 17.38 -0.81
N ARG A 492 -19.85 18.46 -0.73
CA ARG A 492 -19.23 19.14 -1.89
C ARG A 492 -17.81 18.68 -2.17
N LEU A 493 -17.07 18.23 -1.13
CA LEU A 493 -15.69 17.79 -1.27
C LEU A 493 -15.60 16.50 -2.08
N PRO A 494 -14.72 16.44 -3.09
CA PRO A 494 -14.38 15.21 -3.76
C PRO A 494 -13.86 14.18 -2.77
N ARG A 495 -14.18 12.88 -3.00
CA ARG A 495 -13.89 11.78 -2.06
C ARG A 495 -12.41 11.62 -1.71
N ARG A 496 -11.50 12.12 -2.53
CA ARG A 496 -10.06 12.07 -2.28
C ARG A 496 -9.59 12.98 -1.13
N PHE A 497 -10.38 13.98 -0.74
CA PHE A 497 -10.05 14.95 0.33
C PHE A 497 -10.70 14.58 1.67
N GLN A 498 -10.52 13.34 2.08
CA GLN A 498 -11.14 12.79 3.31
C GLN A 498 -10.59 13.44 4.58
N ALA A 499 -9.30 13.83 4.59
CA ALA A 499 -8.67 14.45 5.75
C ALA A 499 -9.30 15.81 6.05
N GLU A 500 -9.41 16.66 5.04
CA GLU A 500 -10.03 17.99 5.14
C GLU A 500 -11.48 17.90 5.62
N GLY A 501 -12.24 17.00 5.00
CA GLY A 501 -13.65 16.78 5.36
C GLY A 501 -13.82 16.33 6.80
N ALA A 502 -13.00 15.39 7.26
CA ALA A 502 -13.04 14.86 8.62
C ALA A 502 -12.72 15.94 9.66
N ILE A 503 -11.70 16.77 9.41
CA ILE A 503 -11.30 17.89 10.27
C ILE A 503 -12.45 18.91 10.35
N MET A 504 -12.94 19.40 9.20
CA MET A 504 -13.98 20.44 9.16
C MET A 504 -15.28 19.96 9.80
N GLN A 505 -15.66 18.70 9.58
CA GLN A 505 -16.83 18.11 10.21
C GLN A 505 -16.69 18.05 11.73
N PHE A 506 -15.52 17.67 12.24
CA PHE A 506 -15.26 17.57 13.68
C PHE A 506 -15.29 18.95 14.34
N LEU A 507 -14.54 19.93 13.80
CA LEU A 507 -14.46 21.29 14.36
C LEU A 507 -15.78 22.04 14.25
N SER A 508 -16.68 21.65 13.35
CA SER A 508 -18.01 22.26 13.18
C SER A 508 -19.08 21.70 14.10
N LYS A 509 -18.77 20.75 14.98
CA LYS A 509 -19.76 20.17 15.90
C LYS A 509 -20.32 21.23 16.86
N ARG A 510 -21.66 21.31 16.90
CA ARG A 510 -22.39 22.23 17.77
C ARG A 510 -23.15 21.47 18.84
N ASP A 511 -23.22 22.07 20.01
CA ASP A 511 -24.13 21.63 21.07
C ASP A 511 -25.58 21.81 20.61
N LYS A 512 -26.38 20.76 20.74
CA LYS A 512 -27.77 20.75 20.27
C LYS A 512 -28.68 21.70 21.05
N LYS A 513 -28.33 22.07 22.30
CA LYS A 513 -29.13 22.94 23.16
C LYS A 513 -28.72 24.41 23.04
N THR A 514 -27.42 24.67 22.99
CA THR A 514 -26.87 26.04 23.03
C THR A 514 -26.49 26.56 21.64
N GLY A 515 -26.38 25.71 20.61
CA GLY A 515 -25.90 26.07 19.28
C GLY A 515 -24.41 26.43 19.20
N ARG A 516 -23.69 26.42 20.33
CA ARG A 516 -22.26 26.77 20.40
C ARG A 516 -21.39 25.65 19.85
N LEU A 517 -20.25 26.01 19.24
CA LEU A 517 -19.23 25.06 18.84
C LEU A 517 -18.64 24.39 20.07
N ILE A 518 -18.57 23.06 20.07
CA ILE A 518 -18.09 22.26 21.23
C ILE A 518 -16.58 22.01 21.12
N GLN A 519 -16.06 21.88 19.90
CA GLN A 519 -14.72 21.36 19.61
C GLN A 519 -13.91 22.29 18.70
N ALA A 520 -14.21 23.60 18.69
CA ALA A 520 -13.65 24.58 17.77
C ALA A 520 -12.10 24.69 17.82
N THR A 521 -11.49 24.37 18.96
CA THR A 521 -10.05 24.43 19.22
C THR A 521 -9.43 23.08 19.60
N ASP A 522 -10.18 21.99 19.46
CA ASP A 522 -9.65 20.63 19.69
C ASP A 522 -8.91 20.13 18.43
N TRP A 523 -7.72 20.68 18.22
CA TRP A 523 -6.89 20.36 17.07
C TRP A 523 -6.45 18.90 17.04
N GLN A 524 -6.08 18.35 18.21
CA GLN A 524 -5.69 16.93 18.32
C GLN A 524 -6.88 16.02 18.01
N GLY A 525 -8.04 16.28 18.59
CA GLY A 525 -9.26 15.53 18.31
C GLY A 525 -9.65 15.58 16.85
N SER A 526 -9.43 16.72 16.16
CA SER A 526 -9.70 16.86 14.72
C SER A 526 -8.75 16.02 13.86
N LEU A 527 -7.44 16.02 14.16
CA LEU A 527 -6.46 15.19 13.50
C LEU A 527 -6.72 13.69 13.72
N MET A 528 -7.23 13.31 14.89
CA MET A 528 -7.60 11.91 15.18
C MET A 528 -8.79 11.41 14.36
N GLN A 529 -9.58 12.28 13.72
CA GLN A 529 -10.63 11.87 12.79
C GLN A 529 -10.09 11.39 11.45
N ILE A 530 -8.87 11.80 11.07
CA ILE A 530 -8.18 11.30 9.88
C ILE A 530 -7.85 9.82 10.10
N GLN A 531 -7.95 9.01 9.07
CA GLN A 531 -7.54 7.62 9.14
C GLN A 531 -6.08 7.50 9.62
N ARG A 532 -5.80 6.53 10.51
CA ARG A 532 -4.50 6.40 11.17
C ARG A 532 -3.33 6.35 10.18
N ASN A 533 -3.45 5.53 9.13
CA ASN A 533 -2.40 5.39 8.12
C ASN A 533 -2.08 6.73 7.43
N LEU A 534 -3.11 7.51 7.08
CA LEU A 534 -2.93 8.83 6.49
C LEU A 534 -2.26 9.82 7.46
N ARG A 535 -2.58 9.74 8.77
CA ARG A 535 -1.88 10.55 9.78
C ARG A 535 -0.42 10.20 9.89
N LEU A 536 -0.10 8.90 9.90
CA LEU A 536 1.29 8.42 9.95
C LEU A 536 2.08 8.87 8.73
N MET A 537 1.47 8.89 7.53
CA MET A 537 2.13 9.39 6.32
C MET A 537 2.73 10.80 6.48
N TYR A 538 2.06 11.71 7.21
CA TYR A 538 2.60 13.05 7.46
C TYR A 538 3.93 12.99 8.21
N VAL A 539 3.99 12.22 9.30
CA VAL A 539 5.20 12.11 10.12
C VAL A 539 6.30 11.36 9.39
N HIS A 540 5.95 10.29 8.67
CA HIS A 540 6.90 9.55 7.83
C HIS A 540 7.49 10.42 6.71
N ALA A 541 6.70 11.34 6.13
CA ALA A 541 7.23 12.26 5.12
C ALA A 541 8.31 13.19 5.70
N TYR A 542 8.16 13.66 6.95
CA TYR A 542 9.22 14.39 7.61
C TYR A 542 10.48 13.53 7.83
N GLN A 543 10.34 12.30 8.31
CA GLN A 543 11.46 11.37 8.43
C GLN A 543 12.17 11.17 7.08
N SER A 544 11.40 11.06 6.00
CA SER A 544 11.93 10.91 4.63
C SER A 544 12.69 12.15 4.16
N LEU A 545 12.23 13.35 4.52
CA LEU A 545 12.95 14.60 4.24
C LEU A 545 14.33 14.62 4.92
N VAL A 546 14.36 14.30 6.22
CA VAL A 546 15.62 14.25 6.97
C VAL A 546 16.55 13.22 6.35
N TRP A 547 16.04 12.02 6.06
CA TRP A 547 16.78 10.93 5.47
C TRP A 547 17.37 11.31 4.09
N ASN A 548 16.57 11.90 3.20
CA ASN A 548 17.04 12.36 1.90
C ASN A 548 18.17 13.37 2.03
N THR A 549 17.99 14.36 2.90
CA THR A 549 19.01 15.41 3.14
C THR A 549 20.32 14.81 3.64
N VAL A 550 20.22 13.85 4.55
CA VAL A 550 21.42 13.19 5.12
C VAL A 550 22.12 12.29 4.09
N VAL A 551 21.37 11.56 3.27
CA VAL A 551 21.96 10.77 2.16
C VAL A 551 22.77 11.66 1.24
N GLY A 552 22.22 12.81 0.82
CA GLY A 552 22.94 13.77 -0.01
C GLY A 552 24.25 14.22 0.62
N GLN A 553 24.22 14.59 1.90
CA GLN A 553 25.41 15.01 2.66
C GLN A 553 26.43 13.88 2.86
N ARG A 554 25.96 12.67 3.16
CA ARG A 554 26.83 11.50 3.29
C ARG A 554 27.56 11.21 1.98
N TRP A 555 26.82 11.28 0.85
CA TRP A 555 27.39 11.09 -0.48
C TRP A 555 28.38 12.21 -0.86
N GLU A 556 28.05 13.45 -0.60
CA GLU A 556 28.93 14.61 -0.90
C GLU A 556 30.26 14.53 -0.14
N ARG A 557 30.23 14.09 1.13
CA ARG A 557 31.42 14.05 1.98
C ARG A 557 32.34 12.85 1.71
N PHE A 558 31.74 11.67 1.51
CA PHE A 558 32.49 10.40 1.47
C PHE A 558 32.31 9.59 0.18
N GLY A 559 31.39 9.99 -0.69
CA GLY A 559 31.09 9.27 -1.92
C GLY A 559 30.71 7.81 -1.68
N ASP A 560 31.27 6.92 -2.49
CA ASP A 560 31.07 5.48 -2.43
C ASP A 560 31.95 4.75 -1.38
N LYS A 561 32.78 5.50 -0.63
CA LYS A 561 33.66 4.92 0.39
C LYS A 561 32.89 4.62 1.67
N VAL A 562 33.05 3.41 2.16
CA VAL A 562 32.62 3.04 3.51
C VAL A 562 33.63 3.61 4.50
N VAL A 563 33.14 4.23 5.56
CA VAL A 563 33.99 4.89 6.58
C VAL A 563 33.65 4.38 7.98
N GLU A 564 34.59 4.53 8.90
CA GLU A 564 34.39 4.22 10.32
C GLU A 564 33.21 5.01 10.87
N GLY A 565 32.38 4.36 11.69
CA GLY A 565 31.17 4.95 12.25
C GLY A 565 29.95 4.94 11.34
N ASP A 566 30.05 4.49 10.08
CA ASP A 566 28.88 4.15 9.27
C ASP A 566 28.10 3.03 9.93
N LEU A 567 26.80 2.93 9.61
CA LEU A 567 25.92 1.91 10.16
C LEU A 567 25.67 0.78 9.17
N VAL A 568 25.65 -0.44 9.70
CA VAL A 568 25.21 -1.65 8.97
C VAL A 568 24.21 -2.43 9.81
N ILE A 569 23.35 -3.24 9.15
CA ILE A 569 22.37 -4.09 9.83
C ILE A 569 23.09 -5.23 10.54
N VAL A 570 22.70 -5.46 11.79
CA VAL A 570 23.22 -6.57 12.61
C VAL A 570 22.71 -7.88 12.05
N GLY A 571 23.63 -8.83 11.79
CA GLY A 571 23.31 -10.18 11.34
C GLY A 571 23.13 -10.37 9.83
N GLU A 572 23.10 -9.30 9.02
CA GLU A 572 22.88 -9.44 7.56
C GLU A 572 24.01 -10.21 6.85
N LYS A 573 25.25 -10.05 7.30
CA LYS A 573 26.42 -10.77 6.77
C LYS A 573 27.12 -11.71 7.78
N ASP A 574 26.63 -11.76 9.00
CA ASP A 574 27.29 -12.50 10.09
C ASP A 574 26.64 -13.86 10.38
N SER A 575 25.37 -14.05 10.03
CA SER A 575 24.64 -15.31 10.19
C SER A 575 23.87 -15.62 8.91
N GLY A 576 23.88 -16.87 8.48
CA GLY A 576 23.07 -17.37 7.36
C GLY A 576 21.55 -17.35 7.64
N ASP A 577 21.12 -16.69 8.70
CA ASP A 577 19.72 -16.57 9.08
C ASP A 577 19.03 -15.41 8.38
N THR A 578 17.84 -15.66 7.93
CA THR A 578 16.96 -14.67 7.28
C THR A 578 16.75 -13.47 8.20
N VAL A 579 17.13 -12.27 7.73
CA VAL A 579 16.79 -11.00 8.38
C VAL A 579 15.28 -10.92 8.54
N PRO A 580 14.76 -10.62 9.73
CA PRO A 580 13.33 -10.40 9.92
C PRO A 580 12.84 -9.27 9.02
N LYS A 581 11.77 -9.51 8.28
CA LYS A 581 11.14 -8.47 7.45
C LYS A 581 10.40 -7.49 8.37
N ASP A 582 10.70 -6.20 8.25
CA ASP A 582 9.90 -5.15 8.87
C ASP A 582 8.46 -5.21 8.30
N GLU A 583 7.46 -4.96 9.15
CA GLU A 583 6.11 -4.72 8.65
C GLU A 583 6.11 -3.45 7.81
N VAL A 584 5.51 -3.53 6.63
CA VAL A 584 5.43 -2.39 5.70
C VAL A 584 3.99 -1.96 5.51
N ASP A 585 3.78 -0.70 5.14
CA ASP A 585 2.47 -0.15 4.79
C ASP A 585 2.06 -0.52 3.34
N GLU A 586 0.92 0.02 2.90
CA GLU A 586 0.37 -0.22 1.55
C GLU A 586 1.30 0.25 0.43
N ASP A 587 2.20 1.18 0.72
CA ASP A 587 3.20 1.73 -0.20
C ASP A 587 4.53 0.97 -0.15
N GLY A 588 4.66 -0.04 0.72
CA GLY A 588 5.87 -0.84 0.92
C GLY A 588 6.89 -0.19 1.86
N GLU A 589 6.48 0.84 2.62
CA GLU A 589 7.32 1.53 3.59
C GLU A 589 7.22 0.88 4.97
N PRO A 590 8.31 0.86 5.78
CA PRO A 590 8.28 0.29 7.11
C PRO A 590 7.19 0.90 7.99
N ILE A 591 6.34 0.06 8.57
CA ILE A 591 5.36 0.50 9.57
C ILE A 591 6.07 0.69 10.90
N VAL A 592 6.30 1.93 11.28
CA VAL A 592 6.81 2.27 12.59
C VAL A 592 5.64 2.24 13.58
N ARG A 593 5.56 1.20 14.42
CA ARG A 593 4.57 1.13 15.48
C ARG A 593 5.06 1.92 16.69
N PRO A 594 4.20 2.76 17.31
CA PRO A 594 4.53 3.36 18.59
C PRO A 594 4.75 2.24 19.61
N ALA A 595 5.85 2.28 20.35
CA ALA A 595 6.05 1.36 21.45
C ALA A 595 4.90 1.54 22.47
N ALA A 596 4.30 0.45 22.91
CA ALA A 596 3.42 0.51 24.06
C ALA A 596 4.26 0.90 25.29
N GLU A 597 3.79 1.86 26.08
CA GLU A 597 4.51 2.37 27.24
C GLU A 597 4.94 1.29 28.26
N ASP A 598 4.29 0.12 28.23
CA ASP A 598 4.50 -1.00 29.15
C ASP A 598 5.00 -2.29 28.48
N ALA A 599 5.23 -2.29 27.17
CA ALA A 599 5.82 -3.44 26.51
C ALA A 599 7.34 -3.39 26.69
N ALA A 600 7.84 -4.19 27.64
CA ALA A 600 9.21 -4.66 27.52
C ALA A 600 9.37 -5.20 26.09
N PRO A 601 10.50 -4.92 25.38
CA PRO A 601 10.73 -5.47 24.04
C PRO A 601 10.53 -6.98 24.14
N SER A 602 9.46 -7.48 23.50
CA SER A 602 9.23 -8.91 23.41
C SER A 602 10.31 -9.43 22.47
N ALA A 603 10.77 -10.65 22.68
CA ALA A 603 11.73 -11.28 21.78
C ALA A 603 11.18 -11.43 20.34
N ASP A 604 9.88 -11.18 20.14
CA ASP A 604 9.17 -11.14 18.86
C ASP A 604 9.10 -9.74 18.22
N ASP A 605 9.48 -8.68 18.94
CA ASP A 605 9.74 -7.38 18.34
C ASP A 605 11.10 -7.46 17.64
N LYS A 606 11.07 -8.00 16.44
CA LYS A 606 12.22 -8.13 15.55
C LYS A 606 12.56 -6.75 14.99
N PHE A 607 13.10 -5.88 15.83
CA PHE A 607 13.64 -4.61 15.38
C PHE A 607 14.89 -4.86 14.55
N THR A 608 14.92 -4.35 13.35
CA THR A 608 16.15 -4.25 12.58
C THR A 608 17.12 -3.37 13.35
N ARG A 609 18.15 -3.97 13.94
CA ARG A 609 19.18 -3.26 14.70
C ARG A 609 20.37 -2.96 13.80
N ALA A 610 20.86 -1.73 13.88
CA ALA A 610 22.12 -1.36 13.25
C ALA A 610 23.24 -1.25 14.30
N ARG A 611 24.46 -1.36 13.81
CA ARG A 611 25.69 -1.11 14.59
C ARG A 611 26.68 -0.28 13.80
N HIS A 612 27.59 0.40 14.50
CA HIS A 612 28.69 1.11 13.87
C HIS A 612 29.71 0.15 13.29
N LEU A 613 30.26 0.51 12.13
CA LEU A 613 31.46 -0.12 11.58
C LEU A 613 32.72 0.38 12.28
N THR A 614 33.62 -0.55 12.59
CA THR A 614 34.94 -0.26 13.14
C THR A 614 35.95 -0.01 12.02
N ALA A 615 37.06 0.66 12.33
CA ALA A 615 38.17 0.90 11.38
C ALA A 615 38.72 -0.42 10.80
N ALA A 616 38.79 -1.48 11.61
CA ALA A 616 39.24 -2.80 11.18
C ALA A 616 38.31 -3.44 10.15
N GLU A 617 36.99 -3.32 10.35
CA GLU A 617 36.00 -3.84 9.42
C GLU A 617 36.00 -3.08 8.09
N VAL A 618 36.13 -1.76 8.13
CA VAL A 618 36.31 -0.93 6.94
C VAL A 618 37.54 -1.35 6.15
N SER A 619 38.68 -1.55 6.84
CA SER A 619 39.93 -1.98 6.21
C SER A 619 39.88 -3.40 5.64
N SER A 620 39.01 -4.25 6.19
CA SER A 620 38.84 -5.65 5.71
C SER A 620 38.15 -5.76 4.36
N GLY A 621 37.42 -4.70 3.91
CA GLY A 621 36.62 -4.73 2.69
C GLY A 621 35.41 -5.69 2.76
N LYS A 622 35.01 -6.16 3.95
CA LYS A 622 33.83 -7.03 4.14
C LYS A 622 32.53 -6.35 3.76
N TYR A 623 32.43 -5.05 4.03
CA TYR A 623 31.25 -4.23 3.78
C TYR A 623 31.48 -3.29 2.61
N ASP A 624 30.48 -3.13 1.77
CA ASP A 624 30.43 -2.18 0.66
C ASP A 624 29.39 -1.08 0.90
N ILE A 625 29.30 -0.13 -0.01
CA ILE A 625 28.38 1.02 0.12
C ILE A 625 26.89 0.60 0.10
N PHE A 626 26.57 -0.58 -0.46
CA PHE A 626 25.21 -1.10 -0.48
C PHE A 626 24.78 -1.74 0.85
N ASP A 627 25.74 -1.95 1.77
CA ASP A 627 25.45 -2.41 3.12
C ASP A 627 25.16 -1.26 4.09
N VAL A 628 25.64 -0.06 3.75
CA VAL A 628 25.48 1.14 4.60
C VAL A 628 24.03 1.55 4.70
N VAL A 629 23.54 1.68 5.94
CA VAL A 629 22.21 2.17 6.26
C VAL A 629 22.24 3.50 6.99
N LEU A 630 21.18 4.28 6.82
CA LEU A 630 20.95 5.52 7.56
C LEU A 630 19.63 5.44 8.29
N PRO A 631 19.53 5.96 9.53
CA PRO A 631 18.30 5.94 10.31
C PRO A 631 17.27 6.94 9.79
N LEU A 632 16.02 6.52 9.78
CA LEU A 632 14.87 7.42 9.80
C LEU A 632 14.69 7.90 11.24
N PRO A 633 14.68 9.21 11.51
CA PRO A 633 14.66 9.74 12.87
C PRO A 633 13.51 9.18 13.71
N GLY A 634 13.83 8.66 14.88
CA GLY A 634 12.89 8.09 15.83
C GLY A 634 13.49 8.00 17.22
N PHE A 635 12.73 7.51 18.20
CA PHE A 635 13.20 7.46 19.58
C PHE A 635 14.04 6.20 19.91
N ASP A 636 14.12 5.23 18.98
CA ASP A 636 14.79 3.94 19.17
C ASP A 636 15.72 3.59 18.00
N VAL A 637 16.49 4.56 17.54
CA VAL A 637 17.49 4.38 16.46
C VAL A 637 18.87 4.84 16.92
N LEU A 638 19.88 4.17 16.37
CA LEU A 638 21.27 4.56 16.48
C LEU A 638 21.64 5.49 15.31
N TYR A 639 22.29 6.59 15.59
CA TYR A 639 22.82 7.51 14.57
C TYR A 639 24.27 7.15 14.22
N PRO A 640 24.79 7.47 13.02
CA PRO A 640 26.18 7.23 12.64
C PRO A 640 27.18 7.80 13.66
N GLY A 641 28.27 7.06 13.91
CA GLY A 641 29.31 7.46 14.86
C GLY A 641 30.30 8.50 14.33
N ASN A 642 30.14 8.94 13.08
CA ASN A 642 31.02 9.87 12.38
C ASN A 642 30.36 11.26 12.22
N GLU A 643 30.90 12.10 11.34
CA GLU A 643 30.38 13.45 11.07
C GLU A 643 28.94 13.49 10.60
N ILE A 644 28.42 12.37 10.05
CA ILE A 644 27.03 12.29 9.60
C ILE A 644 26.07 12.25 10.78
N GLY A 645 26.43 11.60 11.89
CA GLY A 645 25.65 11.68 13.13
C GLY A 645 25.51 13.10 13.64
N LYS A 646 26.61 13.88 13.64
CA LYS A 646 26.56 15.31 13.98
C LYS A 646 25.71 16.12 13.00
N PHE A 647 25.72 15.75 11.71
CA PHE A 647 24.89 16.41 10.73
C PHE A 647 23.38 16.19 10.97
N TYR A 648 22.96 15.02 11.49
CA TYR A 648 21.59 14.84 11.94
C TYR A 648 21.20 15.86 13.01
N GLU A 649 22.08 16.08 14.01
CA GLU A 649 21.84 17.04 15.09
C GLU A 649 21.78 18.47 14.54
N GLU A 650 22.72 18.84 13.68
CA GLU A 650 22.79 20.17 13.05
C GLU A 650 21.57 20.44 12.17
N PHE A 651 21.21 19.50 11.30
CA PHE A 651 20.09 19.69 10.37
C PHE A 651 18.76 19.73 11.12
N MET A 652 18.47 18.74 11.95
CA MET A 652 17.19 18.69 12.69
C MET A 652 17.07 19.83 13.68
N GLY A 653 18.17 20.28 14.30
CA GLY A 653 18.21 21.44 15.18
C GLY A 653 18.10 22.80 14.48
N SER A 654 18.29 22.83 13.15
CA SER A 654 18.17 24.06 12.35
C SER A 654 16.73 24.49 12.13
N GLU A 655 16.54 25.71 11.60
CA GLU A 655 15.23 26.21 11.14
C GLU A 655 14.62 25.30 10.06
N ALA A 656 15.44 24.86 9.10
CA ALA A 656 15.03 24.01 8.00
C ALA A 656 14.59 22.59 8.47
N GLY A 657 15.27 22.06 9.50
CA GLY A 657 14.96 20.79 10.13
C GLY A 657 13.90 20.88 11.22
N GLY A 658 13.44 22.11 11.54
CA GLY A 658 12.30 22.35 12.43
C GLY A 658 12.64 22.43 13.91
N LYS A 659 13.91 22.65 14.28
CA LYS A 659 14.38 22.79 15.68
C LYS A 659 14.03 21.57 16.54
N LEU A 660 14.19 20.38 15.98
CA LEU A 660 13.99 19.12 16.67
C LEU A 660 15.32 18.52 17.13
N ASP A 661 15.29 17.83 18.27
CA ASP A 661 16.42 17.07 18.80
C ASP A 661 16.26 15.60 18.37
N PRO A 662 17.18 15.02 17.55
CA PRO A 662 17.10 13.64 17.10
C PRO A 662 17.08 12.62 18.24
N HIS A 663 17.66 12.95 19.41
CA HIS A 663 17.71 12.08 20.59
C HIS A 663 16.48 12.22 21.49
N LYS A 664 15.56 13.15 21.19
CA LYS A 664 14.32 13.40 21.94
C LYS A 664 13.08 13.31 21.05
N MET A 665 12.96 12.22 20.29
CA MET A 665 11.86 12.02 19.33
C MET A 665 10.61 11.40 19.97
N ARG A 666 10.64 10.95 21.23
CA ARG A 666 9.48 10.42 21.92
C ARG A 666 8.45 11.53 22.16
N ARG A 667 7.18 11.24 21.88
CA ARG A 667 6.06 12.17 22.00
C ARG A 667 4.96 11.56 22.87
N SER A 668 4.18 12.41 23.54
CA SER A 668 3.01 12.00 24.32
C SER A 668 1.89 11.43 23.43
N TRP A 669 1.74 11.97 22.24
CA TRP A 669 0.81 11.42 21.24
C TRP A 669 1.43 10.22 20.54
N LYS A 670 0.82 9.03 20.72
CA LYS A 670 1.37 7.76 20.21
C LYS A 670 1.59 7.74 18.70
N ASP A 671 0.68 8.34 17.91
CA ASP A 671 0.83 8.39 16.45
C ASP A 671 1.99 9.31 15.98
N ALA A 672 2.45 10.22 16.84
CA ALA A 672 3.61 11.09 16.59
C ALA A 672 4.91 10.54 17.21
N SER A 673 4.84 9.48 18.03
CA SER A 673 5.97 8.89 18.74
C SER A 673 6.47 7.66 18.01
N LEU A 674 7.25 7.89 16.94
CA LEU A 674 7.77 6.83 16.07
C LEU A 674 9.08 6.27 16.58
N SER A 675 9.25 4.93 16.55
CA SER A 675 10.51 4.26 16.95
C SER A 675 11.66 4.61 16.02
N GLY A 676 11.37 4.82 14.74
CA GLY A 676 12.34 4.92 13.67
C GLY A 676 12.69 3.56 13.06
N SER A 677 13.46 3.59 11.99
CA SER A 677 13.92 2.40 11.26
C SER A 677 15.21 2.72 10.49
N TYR A 678 15.75 1.75 9.77
CA TYR A 678 16.96 1.92 8.97
C TYR A 678 16.67 1.63 7.50
N ARG A 679 17.23 2.45 6.60
CA ARG A 679 17.11 2.28 5.16
C ARG A 679 18.47 2.28 4.50
N LYS A 680 18.71 1.37 3.56
CA LYS A 680 19.94 1.31 2.77
C LYS A 680 20.11 2.58 1.93
N MET A 681 21.29 3.17 2.02
CA MET A 681 21.61 4.43 1.36
C MET A 681 21.68 4.29 -0.16
N MET A 682 22.18 3.14 -0.63
CA MET A 682 22.31 2.80 -2.03
C MET A 682 21.41 1.65 -2.42
N ALA A 683 20.97 1.65 -3.66
CA ALA A 683 20.25 0.56 -4.28
C ALA A 683 20.83 0.22 -5.66
N ARG A 684 20.69 -1.04 -6.05
CA ARG A 684 21.06 -1.52 -7.38
C ARG A 684 19.97 -2.43 -7.93
N PRO A 685 19.91 -2.62 -9.24
CA PRO A 685 18.97 -3.55 -9.84
C PRO A 685 19.10 -4.96 -9.26
N VAL A 686 17.97 -5.57 -8.93
CA VAL A 686 17.92 -6.96 -8.43
C VAL A 686 18.45 -7.88 -9.53
N SER A 687 19.30 -8.84 -9.16
CA SER A 687 19.91 -9.81 -10.10
C SER A 687 20.69 -9.16 -11.26
N GLY A 688 21.02 -7.86 -11.20
CA GLY A 688 21.74 -7.14 -12.25
C GLY A 688 20.97 -7.03 -13.57
N VAL A 689 19.67 -7.33 -13.57
CA VAL A 689 18.85 -7.26 -14.80
C VAL A 689 18.58 -5.81 -15.15
N VAL A 690 19.22 -5.36 -16.24
CA VAL A 690 18.98 -4.05 -16.88
C VAL A 690 19.12 -4.27 -18.38
N ASP A 691 18.03 -4.14 -19.10
CA ASP A 691 17.97 -4.26 -20.55
C ASP A 691 17.39 -2.99 -21.16
N TRP A 692 17.83 -2.66 -22.40
CA TRP A 692 17.31 -1.50 -23.12
C TRP A 692 17.28 -1.75 -24.62
N GLU A 693 16.29 -1.16 -25.27
CA GLU A 693 16.13 -1.16 -26.71
C GLU A 693 15.79 0.26 -27.18
N VAL A 694 16.47 0.75 -28.22
CA VAL A 694 16.22 2.09 -28.80
C VAL A 694 15.47 1.93 -30.12
N LYS A 695 14.30 2.57 -30.22
CA LYS A 695 13.39 2.50 -31.37
C LYS A 695 13.09 3.89 -31.94
N THR A 696 12.90 3.94 -33.24
CA THR A 696 12.27 5.08 -33.91
C THR A 696 10.75 4.84 -33.97
N TYR A 697 9.96 5.86 -33.76
CA TYR A 697 8.50 5.78 -33.81
C TYR A 697 7.87 7.06 -34.38
N VAL A 698 6.61 6.93 -34.78
CA VAL A 698 5.80 8.01 -35.32
C VAL A 698 4.48 8.05 -34.56
N GLY A 699 3.99 9.23 -34.21
CA GLY A 699 2.73 9.39 -33.51
C GLY A 699 2.71 8.85 -32.08
N GLU A 700 1.62 8.16 -31.71
CA GLU A 700 1.39 7.65 -30.36
C GLU A 700 1.26 6.12 -30.28
N GLU A 701 1.95 5.38 -31.16
CA GLU A 701 1.89 3.92 -31.16
C GLU A 701 2.32 3.30 -29.82
N GLN A 702 1.73 2.14 -29.48
CA GLN A 702 2.14 1.33 -28.34
C GLN A 702 3.35 0.47 -28.72
N MET A 703 4.42 0.52 -27.93
CA MET A 703 5.69 -0.13 -28.26
C MET A 703 5.89 -1.47 -27.56
N VAL A 704 5.19 -1.71 -26.44
CA VAL A 704 5.30 -2.92 -25.65
C VAL A 704 3.94 -3.58 -25.51
N GLU A 705 3.86 -4.87 -25.85
CA GLU A 705 2.66 -5.67 -25.68
C GLU A 705 2.40 -5.96 -24.20
N THR A 706 1.19 -5.72 -23.73
CA THR A 706 0.78 -6.03 -22.37
C THR A 706 0.39 -7.50 -22.19
N ASP A 707 0.47 -8.01 -20.95
CA ASP A 707 0.00 -9.36 -20.64
C ASP A 707 -1.48 -9.56 -21.01
N GLY A 708 -2.31 -8.53 -20.79
CA GLY A 708 -3.73 -8.58 -21.15
C GLY A 708 -3.99 -8.73 -22.63
N GLU A 709 -3.21 -8.07 -23.48
CA GLU A 709 -3.28 -8.19 -24.94
C GLU A 709 -2.80 -9.57 -25.39
N ARG A 710 -1.70 -10.04 -24.85
CA ARG A 710 -1.13 -11.36 -25.15
C ARG A 710 -2.13 -12.48 -24.88
N VAL A 711 -2.75 -12.46 -23.70
CA VAL A 711 -3.73 -13.47 -23.31
C VAL A 711 -4.99 -13.41 -24.16
N ARG A 712 -5.50 -12.20 -24.50
CA ARG A 712 -6.66 -12.04 -25.39
C ARG A 712 -6.36 -12.58 -26.81
N LYS A 713 -5.17 -12.28 -27.36
CA LYS A 713 -4.75 -12.81 -28.69
C LYS A 713 -4.67 -14.33 -28.69
N THR A 714 -4.15 -14.93 -27.62
CA THR A 714 -4.05 -16.40 -27.50
C THR A 714 -5.43 -17.04 -27.43
N THR A 715 -6.35 -16.46 -26.65
CA THR A 715 -7.73 -16.95 -26.51
C THR A 715 -8.47 -16.86 -27.86
N ASN A 716 -8.39 -15.73 -28.55
CA ASN A 716 -9.04 -15.55 -29.86
C ASN A 716 -8.50 -16.51 -30.92
N LYS A 717 -7.18 -16.81 -30.93
CA LYS A 717 -6.60 -17.82 -31.83
C LYS A 717 -7.09 -19.23 -31.53
N ALA A 718 -7.24 -19.57 -30.23
CA ALA A 718 -7.78 -20.88 -29.83
C ALA A 718 -9.25 -21.05 -30.26
N GLU A 719 -10.07 -19.99 -30.14
CA GLU A 719 -11.47 -19.99 -30.62
C GLU A 719 -11.57 -20.07 -32.14
N ALA A 720 -10.71 -19.36 -32.89
CA ALA A 720 -10.68 -19.41 -34.32
C ALA A 720 -10.26 -20.81 -34.87
N ASN A 721 -9.30 -21.46 -34.21
CA ASN A 721 -8.88 -22.82 -34.57
C ASN A 721 -9.90 -23.89 -34.16
N GLY A 722 -10.70 -23.65 -33.13
CA GLY A 722 -11.81 -24.52 -32.71
C GLY A 722 -13.05 -24.41 -33.63
N SER A 723 -13.17 -23.32 -34.40
CA SER A 723 -14.29 -23.04 -35.32
C SER A 723 -13.99 -23.39 -36.78
N ALA A 724 -12.79 -23.83 -37.14
CA ALA A 724 -12.38 -24.12 -38.53
C ALA A 724 -12.93 -25.46 -39.05
N GLY A 725 -14.14 -25.83 -38.73
CA GLY A 725 -14.90 -27.00 -39.22
C GLY A 725 -16.05 -26.66 -40.16
N ALA A 726 -16.33 -25.43 -40.54
CA ALA A 726 -17.30 -25.07 -41.62
C ALA A 726 -17.21 -23.58 -41.94
N ALA A 727 -16.58 -23.24 -43.06
CA ALA A 727 -17.03 -22.33 -44.11
C ALA A 727 -15.84 -21.64 -44.77
N ASN A 728 -15.62 -21.99 -46.02
CA ASN A 728 -14.93 -21.17 -47.02
C ASN A 728 -15.74 -19.86 -47.18
N GLY A 729 -15.10 -18.73 -46.95
CA GLY A 729 -15.65 -17.40 -47.19
C GLY A 729 -14.51 -16.40 -47.21
N ASP A 730 -14.11 -16.03 -48.43
CA ASP A 730 -13.24 -14.94 -48.80
C ASP A 730 -13.61 -13.66 -48.04
N ALA A 731 -12.70 -13.16 -47.20
CA ALA A 731 -12.80 -11.84 -46.59
C ALA A 731 -11.55 -11.04 -47.00
N THR A 732 -11.69 -10.40 -48.11
CA THR A 732 -10.85 -9.28 -48.56
C THR A 732 -10.77 -8.23 -47.45
N GLN A 733 -9.57 -7.96 -46.99
CA GLN A 733 -9.22 -6.79 -46.18
C GLN A 733 -9.41 -5.54 -47.05
N GLU A 734 -10.48 -4.80 -46.80
CA GLU A 734 -10.57 -3.42 -47.27
C GLU A 734 -9.60 -2.56 -46.45
N GLN A 735 -8.47 -2.24 -47.02
CA GLN A 735 -7.64 -1.11 -46.63
C GLN A 735 -8.39 0.18 -47.00
N ASN A 736 -9.05 0.79 -46.07
CA ASN A 736 -9.47 2.17 -46.21
C ASN A 736 -8.23 3.09 -46.16
N ALA A 737 -7.66 3.35 -47.30
CA ALA A 737 -6.78 4.46 -47.54
C ALA A 737 -7.64 5.74 -47.55
N CYS A 738 -7.72 6.42 -46.43
CA CYS A 738 -8.11 7.83 -46.40
C CYS A 738 -6.88 8.62 -46.85
N ASP A 739 -7.01 9.24 -47.98
CA ASP A 739 -6.13 10.25 -48.56
C ASP A 739 -6.19 11.49 -47.65
N ALA A 740 -5.31 11.53 -46.66
CA ALA A 740 -5.02 12.70 -45.83
C ALA A 740 -3.61 13.14 -46.20
N GLY A 741 -3.50 14.35 -46.70
CA GLY A 741 -2.27 14.97 -47.17
C GLY A 741 -1.08 14.64 -46.26
N GLU A 742 0.04 14.29 -46.86
CA GLU A 742 1.33 14.00 -46.23
C GLU A 742 1.75 15.20 -45.34
N VAL A 743 1.34 15.15 -44.08
CA VAL A 743 2.10 15.78 -42.99
C VAL A 743 3.24 14.78 -42.77
N GLU A 744 4.49 15.13 -43.10
CA GLU A 744 5.67 14.37 -42.72
C GLU A 744 5.66 14.31 -41.19
N ASP A 745 5.10 13.22 -40.63
CA ASP A 745 5.13 12.94 -39.22
C ASP A 745 6.59 12.80 -38.80
N GLU A 746 7.04 13.69 -37.96
CA GLU A 746 8.43 13.77 -37.47
C GLU A 746 8.82 12.47 -36.73
N LYS A 747 9.83 11.76 -37.26
CA LYS A 747 10.37 10.55 -36.65
C LYS A 747 10.98 10.88 -35.28
N LYS A 748 10.43 10.31 -34.21
CA LYS A 748 10.88 10.45 -32.83
C LYS A 748 11.65 9.23 -32.38
N ILE A 749 12.45 9.39 -31.31
CA ILE A 749 13.22 8.30 -30.70
C ILE A 749 12.58 7.94 -29.37
N ALA A 750 12.42 6.65 -29.11
CA ALA A 750 12.02 6.10 -27.84
C ALA A 750 13.03 5.07 -27.32
N VAL A 751 13.07 4.93 -26.01
CA VAL A 751 13.87 3.91 -25.33
C VAL A 751 12.94 3.04 -24.48
N ILE A 752 12.96 1.74 -24.72
CA ILE A 752 12.31 0.77 -23.87
C ILE A 752 13.36 0.27 -22.88
N MET A 753 13.13 0.50 -21.59
CA MET A 753 14.02 0.04 -20.52
C MET A 753 13.32 -0.99 -19.67
N LYS A 754 14.03 -2.07 -19.35
CA LYS A 754 13.58 -3.11 -18.45
C LYS A 754 14.58 -3.29 -17.30
N PHE A 755 14.12 -3.20 -16.05
CA PHE A 755 14.95 -3.41 -14.88
C PHE A 755 14.13 -3.89 -13.68
N GLN A 756 14.81 -4.52 -12.71
CA GLN A 756 14.19 -5.04 -11.50
C GLN A 756 14.69 -4.27 -10.29
N LEU A 757 13.76 -3.82 -9.44
CA LEU A 757 14.06 -3.12 -8.19
C LEU A 757 13.52 -3.91 -7.00
N GLY A 758 14.23 -3.85 -5.88
CA GLY A 758 13.80 -4.43 -4.61
C GLY A 758 12.54 -3.75 -4.03
N SER A 759 11.99 -4.35 -2.99
CA SER A 759 10.91 -3.75 -2.22
C SER A 759 11.31 -2.37 -1.69
N SER A 760 10.37 -1.43 -1.59
CA SER A 760 10.57 -0.06 -1.10
C SER A 760 11.57 0.79 -1.92
N GLN A 761 11.88 0.41 -3.16
CA GLN A 761 12.70 1.17 -4.09
C GLN A 761 11.84 1.88 -5.14
N TYR A 762 12.21 3.12 -5.47
CA TYR A 762 11.43 3.98 -6.37
C TYR A 762 11.97 3.95 -7.79
N ALA A 763 11.14 3.53 -8.75
CA ALA A 763 11.49 3.58 -10.18
C ALA A 763 11.80 5.01 -10.66
N THR A 764 11.16 6.03 -10.08
CA THR A 764 11.46 7.44 -10.36
C THR A 764 12.88 7.82 -9.98
N MET A 765 13.42 7.29 -8.87
CA MET A 765 14.81 7.53 -8.47
C MET A 765 15.81 6.76 -9.34
N ALA A 766 15.46 5.56 -9.77
CA ALA A 766 16.24 4.82 -10.79
C ALA A 766 16.29 5.58 -12.13
N LEU A 767 15.14 6.09 -12.61
CA LEU A 767 15.08 6.92 -13.82
C LEU A 767 15.85 8.23 -13.66
N ARG A 768 15.74 8.89 -12.50
CA ARG A 768 16.52 10.08 -12.19
C ARG A 768 18.02 9.84 -12.34
N GLU A 769 18.52 8.71 -11.85
CA GLU A 769 19.93 8.33 -12.00
C GLU A 769 20.27 8.08 -13.46
N LEU A 770 19.46 7.34 -14.19
CA LEU A 770 19.67 7.00 -15.60
C LEU A 770 19.67 8.22 -16.50
N THR A 771 18.75 9.16 -16.29
CA THR A 771 18.57 10.34 -17.15
C THR A 771 19.25 11.60 -16.60
N LYS A 772 19.85 11.53 -15.42
CA LYS A 772 20.40 12.70 -14.68
C LYS A 772 19.38 13.83 -14.48
N GLY A 773 18.13 13.43 -14.14
CA GLY A 773 17.01 14.35 -13.94
C GLY A 773 16.32 14.80 -15.25
N GLY A 774 16.67 14.21 -16.41
CA GLY A 774 16.06 14.53 -17.68
C GLY A 774 14.72 13.83 -17.96
N ALA A 775 14.23 12.97 -17.07
CA ALA A 775 12.94 12.29 -17.23
C ALA A 775 11.81 13.17 -16.68
N VAL A 776 10.88 13.55 -17.55
CA VAL A 776 9.74 14.40 -17.19
C VAL A 776 8.45 13.61 -17.27
N ALA A 777 7.64 13.64 -16.20
CA ALA A 777 6.34 13.01 -16.20
C ALA A 777 5.37 13.74 -17.14
N TYR A 778 4.74 13.01 -18.08
CA TYR A 778 3.72 13.57 -18.95
C TYR A 778 2.54 14.10 -18.13
N LYS A 779 2.25 15.37 -18.30
CA LYS A 779 1.05 16.02 -17.74
C LYS A 779 -0.01 16.09 -18.84
N PRO A 780 -1.04 15.23 -18.84
CA PRO A 780 -2.08 15.27 -19.86
C PRO A 780 -2.77 16.62 -19.83
N ASP A 781 -2.95 17.21 -21.01
CA ASP A 781 -3.79 18.41 -21.17
C ASP A 781 -5.25 17.98 -20.96
N TYR A 782 -5.83 18.31 -19.82
CA TYR A 782 -7.22 17.96 -19.48
C TYR A 782 -8.26 18.71 -20.30
N SER A 783 -7.85 19.53 -21.30
CA SER A 783 -8.73 20.26 -22.19
C SER A 783 -9.44 19.39 -23.22
N THR A 784 -8.94 18.19 -23.48
CA THR A 784 -9.59 17.27 -24.41
C THR A 784 -10.45 16.26 -23.67
N ALA A 785 -11.66 16.65 -23.51
CA ALA A 785 -12.92 15.91 -23.51
C ALA A 785 -12.91 14.44 -23.06
N ARG A 786 -13.71 14.20 -22.13
CA ARG A 786 -14.63 13.09 -22.21
C ARG A 786 -15.86 13.46 -23.03
#